data_b990b655cdb0e2efdcb6aef344edfbcb
#
_entry.id   b990b655cdb0e2efdcb6aef344edfbcb
#
_cell.length_a   1.000
_cell.length_b   1.000
_cell.length_c   1.000
_cell.angle_alpha   90.00
_cell.angle_beta   90.00
_cell.angle_gamma   90.00
#
_symmetry.space_group_name_H-M   'P 1'
#
loop_
_entity.id
_entity.type
_entity.pdbx_description
1 polymer ?
#
loop_
_entity_poly.entity_id
_entity_poly.type
_entity_poly.pdbx_seq_one_letter_code
_entity_poly.pdbx_strand_id
1 'polypeptide(L)'
;MVKNKYGDENIPDIDLGPLAVRYMCLFGVNINLQRAIPMVQDGLKPVQRRFLYQMYRLYRNTKVRVNVVQGDLMKLHPHGDQGIGDTIARMCQTFTNNIPLVEALGNAGNVTSGDDAAAPRYLDIELPKFTLDTMFDEFDGKVSMKPSYDDTTTEPFCLPAKFPLILVNGTAGIGYTLSSEVPPFNLSEVADATIKLLKNPDAKIRLVPDLPTGCDIIVINPDTFVMQSTFELDMANYVITIKNTPYLKYLEKIDSDLRLLQDGPNKIHEILTAEDESDLLAGDFRYVIRCAPCNLYKVVDKLFKRVSGFRDSISTRNMVVVDTDFTTKKYNTRQILCSWIQFRLAYKRGWFLRELVDKTHKFDMLKGVLFMLSPENLDKTLKTVRACKSKEDIIPALVKLYDGEVTTSQANYVADKRIWELNLSTYKKVKDEMGQINEEIVYIREIVNDPNKIKDVIIGEIKEIKDKYGYPRRSKILNTGNNDNVNVGIVQILTDGGIVFAETENPEHLSSDITPITGDEVCLIDEFGGFIKVNTSKVPHDKPMTLTSIGKNVMGKCVAAVSNMANNIIMLTNKGRIKYMPIERIPSNATRKPLIPMGEDEHIVSVLEVPDTTTSDILVYTNDGLGKRFHTTDLNKVMSVDSAGQFILNGYDVAGMFCINPKKPFLAYVTRLGRIRINHSKFLITGKKFADPKPIITLTPQDDLIAVFCVDKGQSIIMNHADTRVSTVHIDTLPVSTMSLPPERPKHVPGVRVIRATIS
;
A
#
# COMPACT_ATOMS: atom_id res chain seq x y z
N MET A 1 31.80 -41.29 -3.60
CA MET A 1 32.72 -40.21 -3.11
C MET A 1 33.83 -40.05 -4.15
N VAL A 2 33.84 -38.93 -4.82
CA VAL A 2 34.92 -38.63 -5.78
C VAL A 2 36.03 -37.96 -4.98
N LYS A 3 37.18 -38.57 -4.88
CA LYS A 3 38.36 -37.95 -4.27
C LYS A 3 38.75 -36.72 -5.07
N ASN A 4 38.74 -35.58 -4.42
CA ASN A 4 39.19 -34.37 -5.08
C ASN A 4 40.72 -34.40 -5.25
N LYS A 5 41.22 -33.58 -6.18
CA LYS A 5 42.61 -33.38 -6.58
C LYS A 5 43.55 -33.04 -5.40
N TYR A 6 43.01 -32.64 -4.23
CA TYR A 6 43.72 -32.17 -3.07
C TYR A 6 43.65 -33.13 -1.86
N GLY A 7 43.00 -34.31 -2.00
CA GLY A 7 43.00 -35.35 -0.98
C GLY A 7 42.13 -35.10 0.26
N ASP A 8 41.23 -34.11 0.21
CA ASP A 8 40.34 -33.75 1.30
C ASP A 8 39.09 -34.64 1.27
N GLU A 9 38.97 -35.61 2.17
CA GLU A 9 37.87 -36.58 2.23
C GLU A 9 36.54 -36.02 2.77
N ASN A 10 36.51 -34.75 3.22
CA ASN A 10 35.38 -34.13 3.88
C ASN A 10 34.60 -33.11 3.03
N ILE A 11 34.87 -33.03 1.72
CA ILE A 11 34.09 -32.14 0.85
C ILE A 11 32.75 -32.81 0.49
N PRO A 12 31.60 -32.30 0.92
CA PRO A 12 30.32 -32.91 0.54
C PRO A 12 30.07 -32.74 -0.96
N ASP A 13 29.60 -33.79 -1.61
CA ASP A 13 29.06 -33.68 -2.96
C ASP A 13 27.78 -32.85 -2.92
N ILE A 14 27.80 -31.67 -3.53
CA ILE A 14 26.65 -30.78 -3.61
C ILE A 14 26.16 -30.76 -5.06
N ASP A 15 24.87 -31.05 -5.25
CA ASP A 15 24.22 -30.88 -6.54
C ASP A 15 24.23 -29.39 -6.94
N LEU A 16 24.84 -29.13 -8.11
CA LEU A 16 24.99 -27.75 -8.62
C LEU A 16 23.63 -27.08 -8.89
N GLY A 17 22.63 -27.84 -9.33
CA GLY A 17 21.29 -27.28 -9.65
C GLY A 17 20.61 -26.63 -8.46
N PRO A 18 20.33 -27.35 -7.36
CA PRO A 18 19.78 -26.76 -6.13
C PRO A 18 20.64 -25.65 -5.52
N LEU A 19 21.97 -25.82 -5.58
CA LEU A 19 22.89 -24.79 -5.07
C LEU A 19 22.78 -23.49 -5.86
N ALA A 20 22.77 -23.54 -7.18
CA ALA A 20 22.62 -22.38 -8.05
C ALA A 20 21.26 -21.68 -7.80
N VAL A 21 20.17 -22.44 -7.70
CA VAL A 21 18.85 -21.88 -7.38
C VAL A 21 18.86 -21.17 -6.03
N ARG A 22 19.47 -21.80 -5.00
CA ARG A 22 19.58 -21.18 -3.66
C ARG A 22 20.32 -19.84 -3.72
N TYR A 23 21.48 -19.79 -4.38
CA TYR A 23 22.25 -18.55 -4.47
C TYR A 23 21.55 -17.49 -5.33
N MET A 24 20.87 -17.87 -6.42
CA MET A 24 20.06 -16.94 -7.21
C MET A 24 18.91 -16.35 -6.40
N CYS A 25 18.23 -17.14 -5.56
CA CYS A 25 17.21 -16.64 -4.64
C CYS A 25 17.79 -15.65 -3.62
N LEU A 26 18.92 -15.98 -2.97
CA LEU A 26 19.60 -15.11 -2.02
C LEU A 26 20.06 -13.81 -2.69
N PHE A 27 20.60 -13.89 -3.90
CA PHE A 27 20.97 -12.71 -4.68
C PHE A 27 19.76 -11.82 -5.01
N GLY A 28 18.66 -12.43 -5.46
CA GLY A 28 17.41 -11.70 -5.75
C GLY A 28 16.85 -11.00 -4.52
N VAL A 29 16.81 -11.68 -3.37
CA VAL A 29 16.40 -11.08 -2.09
C VAL A 29 17.30 -9.88 -1.73
N ASN A 30 18.63 -10.06 -1.87
CA ASN A 30 19.58 -9.00 -1.56
C ASN A 30 19.40 -7.77 -2.48
N ILE A 31 19.23 -7.97 -3.80
CA ILE A 31 18.95 -6.85 -4.72
C ILE A 31 17.67 -6.12 -4.32
N ASN A 32 16.60 -6.86 -4.00
CA ASN A 32 15.32 -6.25 -3.61
C ASN A 32 15.46 -5.42 -2.33
N LEU A 33 16.06 -5.99 -1.28
CA LEU A 33 16.15 -5.35 0.05
C LEU A 33 17.25 -4.28 0.13
N GLN A 34 18.39 -4.46 -0.56
CA GLN A 34 19.57 -3.61 -0.40
C GLN A 34 19.76 -2.60 -1.54
N ARG A 35 18.92 -2.62 -2.59
CA ARG A 35 19.09 -1.72 -3.72
C ARG A 35 17.80 -1.13 -4.27
N ALA A 36 16.80 -1.97 -4.60
CA ALA A 36 15.72 -1.58 -5.50
C ALA A 36 14.46 -1.08 -4.81
N ILE A 37 14.07 -1.71 -3.71
CA ILE A 37 12.77 -1.48 -3.06
C ILE A 37 12.94 -0.53 -1.86
N PRO A 38 12.08 0.51 -1.73
CA PRO A 38 12.15 1.45 -0.62
C PRO A 38 11.60 0.83 0.68
N MET A 39 12.09 1.29 1.83
CA MET A 39 11.50 0.93 3.11
C MET A 39 10.26 1.81 3.40
N VAL A 40 9.25 1.21 4.01
CA VAL A 40 8.01 1.91 4.37
C VAL A 40 8.24 2.96 5.47
N GLN A 41 9.21 2.73 6.37
CA GLN A 41 9.48 3.56 7.53
C GLN A 41 9.95 4.97 7.17
N ASP A 42 10.92 5.08 6.27
CA ASP A 42 11.50 6.37 5.87
C ASP A 42 11.26 6.72 4.39
N GLY A 43 10.64 5.80 3.62
CA GLY A 43 10.37 6.00 2.21
C GLY A 43 11.59 5.96 1.30
N LEU A 44 12.74 5.53 1.80
CA LEU A 44 14.02 5.63 1.11
C LEU A 44 14.55 4.28 0.64
N LYS A 45 15.21 4.30 -0.50
CA LYS A 45 16.11 3.22 -0.93
C LYS A 45 17.42 3.29 -0.13
N PRO A 46 18.16 2.18 0.03
CA PRO A 46 19.41 2.17 0.79
C PRO A 46 20.42 3.23 0.36
N VAL A 47 20.62 3.47 -0.92
CA VAL A 47 21.54 4.50 -1.42
C VAL A 47 21.11 5.91 -0.99
N GLN A 48 19.80 6.22 -1.04
CA GLN A 48 19.27 7.51 -0.63
C GLN A 48 19.43 7.73 0.89
N ARG A 49 19.17 6.69 1.69
CA ARG A 49 19.34 6.74 3.16
C ARG A 49 20.79 6.94 3.55
N ARG A 50 21.71 6.19 2.95
CA ARG A 50 23.16 6.34 3.17
C ARG A 50 23.66 7.72 2.77
N PHE A 51 23.17 8.24 1.64
CA PHE A 51 23.52 9.57 1.17
C PHE A 51 23.04 10.65 2.16
N LEU A 52 21.77 10.67 2.55
CA LEU A 52 21.26 11.65 3.51
C LEU A 52 21.98 11.56 4.86
N TYR A 53 22.31 10.34 5.32
CA TYR A 53 23.08 10.12 6.54
C TYR A 53 24.49 10.72 6.44
N GLN A 54 25.21 10.52 5.32
CA GLN A 54 26.54 11.13 5.12
C GLN A 54 26.45 12.65 5.04
N MET A 55 25.47 13.18 4.32
CA MET A 55 25.22 14.62 4.27
C MET A 55 24.98 15.21 5.67
N TYR A 56 24.13 14.56 6.48
CA TYR A 56 23.85 14.99 7.83
C TYR A 56 25.11 14.94 8.74
N ARG A 57 25.87 13.86 8.64
CA ARG A 57 27.04 13.63 9.48
C ARG A 57 28.21 14.57 9.17
N LEU A 58 28.50 14.80 7.90
CA LEU A 58 29.69 15.53 7.45
C LEU A 58 29.42 16.95 6.95
N TYR A 59 28.22 17.23 6.45
CA TYR A 59 27.91 18.45 5.70
C TYR A 59 26.58 19.09 6.09
N ARG A 60 26.11 18.88 7.32
CA ARG A 60 24.78 19.28 7.82
C ARG A 60 24.39 20.72 7.50
N ASN A 61 25.32 21.68 7.61
CA ASN A 61 25.07 23.13 7.48
C ASN A 61 25.97 23.76 6.41
N THR A 62 26.46 22.96 5.47
CA THR A 62 27.40 23.46 4.46
C THR A 62 27.00 23.00 3.08
N LYS A 63 27.21 23.89 2.10
CA LYS A 63 27.13 23.54 0.69
C LYS A 63 28.37 22.71 0.32
N VAL A 64 28.14 21.64 -0.41
CA VAL A 64 29.22 20.72 -0.81
C VAL A 64 28.99 20.24 -2.23
N ARG A 65 30.09 20.04 -2.94
CA ARG A 65 30.06 19.53 -4.30
C ARG A 65 29.70 18.05 -4.36
N VAL A 66 28.86 17.64 -5.31
CA VAL A 66 28.35 16.27 -5.43
C VAL A 66 29.47 15.25 -5.50
N ASN A 67 30.55 15.50 -6.28
CA ASN A 67 31.68 14.56 -6.40
C ASN A 67 32.43 14.31 -5.07
N VAL A 68 32.46 15.29 -4.15
CA VAL A 68 33.02 15.10 -2.81
C VAL A 68 32.17 14.13 -1.99
N VAL A 69 30.85 14.36 -1.99
CA VAL A 69 29.92 13.49 -1.27
C VAL A 69 29.87 12.10 -1.88
N GLN A 70 29.98 11.96 -3.21
CA GLN A 70 30.10 10.65 -3.87
C GLN A 70 31.29 9.87 -3.31
N GLY A 71 32.47 10.49 -3.20
CA GLY A 71 33.64 9.83 -2.63
C GLY A 71 33.46 9.36 -1.17
N ASP A 72 32.82 10.19 -0.36
CA ASP A 72 32.53 9.81 1.04
C ASP A 72 31.41 8.75 1.14
N LEU A 73 30.43 8.78 0.24
CA LEU A 73 29.34 7.81 0.22
C LEU A 73 29.83 6.42 -0.20
N MET A 74 30.83 6.30 -1.06
CA MET A 74 31.39 5.02 -1.48
C MET A 74 31.96 4.20 -0.31
N LYS A 75 32.31 4.85 0.81
CA LYS A 75 32.70 4.18 2.07
C LYS A 75 31.55 3.39 2.71
N LEU A 76 30.31 3.77 2.45
CA LEU A 76 29.11 3.08 2.95
C LEU A 76 28.36 2.30 1.84
N HIS A 77 28.52 2.72 0.58
CA HIS A 77 27.78 2.19 -0.56
C HIS A 77 28.76 1.79 -1.68
N PRO A 78 29.20 0.50 -1.71
CA PRO A 78 30.26 0.02 -2.60
C PRO A 78 29.75 -0.23 -4.02
N HIS A 79 29.27 0.84 -4.69
CA HIS A 79 28.76 0.79 -6.07
C HIS A 79 29.37 1.93 -6.89
N GLY A 80 29.20 1.87 -8.22
CA GLY A 80 29.76 2.87 -9.14
C GLY A 80 29.27 4.30 -8.87
N ASP A 81 30.16 5.24 -9.01
CA ASP A 81 29.98 6.68 -8.78
C ASP A 81 28.87 7.30 -9.65
N GLN A 82 28.74 6.88 -10.91
CA GLN A 82 27.70 7.38 -11.81
C GLN A 82 26.29 7.14 -11.26
N GLY A 83 25.96 5.93 -10.82
CA GLY A 83 24.64 5.62 -10.26
C GLY A 83 24.34 6.37 -8.97
N ILE A 84 25.38 6.69 -8.18
CA ILE A 84 25.27 7.55 -7.01
C ILE A 84 24.96 8.98 -7.43
N GLY A 85 25.67 9.53 -8.43
CA GLY A 85 25.45 10.87 -8.97
C GLY A 85 24.04 11.06 -9.52
N ASP A 86 23.57 10.11 -10.30
CA ASP A 86 22.20 10.10 -10.86
C ASP A 86 21.13 10.07 -9.76
N THR A 87 21.39 9.31 -8.69
CA THR A 87 20.47 9.25 -7.53
C THR A 87 20.42 10.61 -6.82
N ILE A 88 21.56 11.24 -6.57
CA ILE A 88 21.65 12.56 -5.93
C ILE A 88 20.93 13.60 -6.79
N ALA A 89 21.19 13.65 -8.09
CA ALA A 89 20.54 14.57 -9.02
C ALA A 89 18.99 14.39 -8.97
N ARG A 90 18.50 13.15 -9.01
CA ARG A 90 17.05 12.88 -8.90
C ARG A 90 16.45 13.34 -7.58
N MET A 91 17.17 13.25 -6.46
CA MET A 91 16.69 13.73 -5.16
C MET A 91 16.59 15.26 -5.09
N CYS A 92 17.29 15.97 -5.98
CA CYS A 92 17.23 17.43 -6.10
C CYS A 92 16.10 17.92 -7.03
N GLN A 93 15.59 17.06 -7.94
CA GLN A 93 14.66 17.45 -8.99
C GLN A 93 13.27 17.79 -8.47
N THR A 94 12.79 18.99 -8.77
CA THR A 94 11.45 19.46 -8.40
C THR A 94 10.34 18.90 -9.28
N PHE A 95 10.67 18.43 -10.48
CA PHE A 95 9.74 17.79 -11.42
C PHE A 95 9.61 16.27 -11.20
N THR A 96 10.50 15.69 -10.38
CA THR A 96 10.46 14.27 -9.98
C THR A 96 9.90 14.08 -8.58
N ASN A 97 10.16 15.04 -7.68
CA ASN A 97 9.75 14.98 -6.29
C ASN A 97 8.78 16.11 -5.96
N ASN A 98 7.72 15.81 -5.23
CA ASN A 98 6.83 16.85 -4.71
C ASN A 98 7.56 17.77 -3.74
N ILE A 99 8.45 17.20 -2.90
CA ILE A 99 9.33 17.95 -2.01
C ILE A 99 10.73 17.34 -2.11
N PRO A 100 11.67 17.98 -2.82
CA PRO A 100 13.04 17.52 -2.89
C PRO A 100 13.69 17.40 -1.51
N LEU A 101 14.40 16.30 -1.27
CA LEU A 101 15.13 16.06 -0.02
C LEU A 101 16.51 16.68 0.00
N VAL A 102 16.95 17.19 -1.12
CA VAL A 102 18.25 17.82 -1.33
C VAL A 102 18.03 19.05 -2.18
N GLU A 103 18.65 20.15 -1.82
CA GLU A 103 18.66 21.37 -2.60
C GLU A 103 19.92 21.44 -3.47
N ALA A 104 19.75 21.68 -4.77
CA ALA A 104 20.85 21.81 -5.73
C ALA A 104 21.10 23.26 -6.10
N LEU A 105 22.37 23.63 -6.18
CA LEU A 105 22.87 24.85 -6.79
C LEU A 105 23.58 24.50 -8.09
N GLY A 106 22.93 24.78 -9.20
CA GLY A 106 23.32 24.34 -10.52
C GLY A 106 22.22 23.56 -11.22
N ASN A 107 22.51 23.00 -12.39
CA ASN A 107 21.53 22.26 -13.17
C ASN A 107 21.44 20.79 -12.68
N ALA A 108 20.35 20.45 -11.99
CA ALA A 108 20.03 19.06 -11.60
C ALA A 108 19.21 18.31 -12.65
N GLY A 109 19.12 18.82 -13.87
CA GLY A 109 18.26 18.39 -14.95
C GLY A 109 17.05 19.31 -15.11
N ASN A 110 16.51 19.35 -16.31
CA ASN A 110 15.35 20.19 -16.63
C ASN A 110 14.36 19.42 -17.52
N VAL A 111 13.11 19.36 -17.10
CA VAL A 111 12.04 18.69 -17.89
C VAL A 111 11.67 19.48 -19.14
N THR A 112 11.86 20.80 -19.10
CA THR A 112 11.48 21.72 -20.18
C THR A 112 12.44 21.65 -21.35
N SER A 113 13.75 21.55 -21.07
CA SER A 113 14.78 21.42 -22.14
C SER A 113 15.13 19.96 -22.44
N GLY A 114 14.70 19.02 -21.60
CA GLY A 114 15.15 17.63 -21.68
C GLY A 114 16.59 17.40 -21.22
N ASP A 115 17.25 18.42 -20.66
CA ASP A 115 18.65 18.32 -20.25
C ASP A 115 18.82 17.34 -19.06
N ASP A 116 19.86 16.53 -19.17
CA ASP A 116 20.36 15.76 -18.05
C ASP A 116 20.97 16.66 -16.97
N ALA A 117 21.15 16.13 -15.77
CA ALA A 117 21.86 16.83 -14.71
C ALA A 117 23.30 17.13 -15.11
N ALA A 118 23.80 18.29 -14.71
CA ALA A 118 25.21 18.66 -14.88
C ALA A 118 26.13 17.62 -14.22
N ALA A 119 27.33 17.46 -14.76
CA ALA A 119 28.30 16.54 -14.17
C ALA A 119 28.55 16.86 -12.69
N PRO A 120 28.76 15.85 -11.81
CA PRO A 120 28.87 15.98 -10.35
C PRO A 120 29.84 17.05 -9.86
N ARG A 121 30.87 17.36 -10.65
CA ARG A 121 31.87 18.40 -10.36
C ARG A 121 31.35 19.84 -10.52
N TYR A 122 30.16 20.03 -11.11
CA TYR A 122 29.56 21.36 -11.35
C TYR A 122 28.29 21.58 -10.52
N LEU A 123 27.85 20.58 -9.74
CA LEU A 123 26.63 20.63 -8.93
C LEU A 123 26.99 20.71 -7.45
N ASP A 124 26.61 21.79 -6.79
CA ASP A 124 26.69 21.93 -5.34
C ASP A 124 25.32 21.60 -4.71
N ILE A 125 25.35 20.98 -3.54
CA ILE A 125 24.14 20.50 -2.84
C ILE A 125 24.17 20.86 -1.35
N GLU A 126 22.97 21.02 -0.79
CA GLU A 126 22.79 21.19 0.66
C GLU A 126 21.53 20.47 1.15
N LEU A 127 21.42 20.23 2.47
CA LEU A 127 20.21 19.68 3.06
C LEU A 127 19.19 20.80 3.33
N PRO A 128 18.01 20.77 2.73
CA PRO A 128 16.96 21.72 3.03
C PRO A 128 16.40 21.52 4.43
N LYS A 129 15.81 22.59 4.99
CA LYS A 129 15.21 22.57 6.32
C LYS A 129 14.14 21.49 6.47
N PHE A 130 13.36 21.23 5.43
CA PHE A 130 12.39 20.15 5.41
C PHE A 130 13.01 18.80 5.75
N THR A 131 14.12 18.45 5.13
CA THR A 131 14.81 17.18 5.37
C THR A 131 15.38 17.11 6.79
N LEU A 132 15.94 18.20 7.31
CA LEU A 132 16.44 18.26 8.68
C LEU A 132 15.31 18.09 9.70
N ASP A 133 14.20 18.82 9.55
CA ASP A 133 13.05 18.77 10.45
C ASP A 133 12.29 17.43 10.41
N THR A 134 12.26 16.78 9.25
CA THR A 134 11.44 15.55 9.08
C THR A 134 12.22 14.25 9.24
N MET A 135 13.52 14.24 8.92
CA MET A 135 14.34 13.02 8.92
C MET A 135 15.37 12.96 10.04
N PHE A 136 15.83 14.12 10.55
CA PHE A 136 16.98 14.17 11.44
C PHE A 136 16.72 14.83 12.80
N ASP A 137 15.58 15.44 13.04
CA ASP A 137 15.26 16.11 14.31
C ASP A 137 15.33 15.17 15.54
N GLU A 138 15.02 13.89 15.35
CA GLU A 138 15.10 12.86 16.39
C GLU A 138 16.25 11.86 16.16
N PHE A 139 17.24 12.22 15.34
CA PHE A 139 18.29 11.29 14.93
C PHE A 139 19.37 11.09 15.99
N ASP A 140 19.84 12.16 16.61
CA ASP A 140 21.05 12.14 17.42
C ASP A 140 20.99 11.15 18.61
N GLY A 141 21.88 10.14 18.58
CA GLY A 141 22.07 9.15 19.64
C GLY A 141 20.93 8.15 19.86
N LYS A 142 19.82 8.22 19.08
CA LYS A 142 18.59 7.49 19.39
C LYS A 142 18.09 6.56 18.27
N VAL A 143 18.82 6.46 17.17
CA VAL A 143 18.52 5.61 16.04
C VAL A 143 19.28 4.29 16.14
N SER A 144 18.62 3.18 15.78
CA SER A 144 19.30 1.89 15.71
C SER A 144 20.28 1.88 14.54
N MET A 145 21.53 1.57 14.85
CA MET A 145 22.63 1.49 13.89
C MET A 145 22.94 0.03 13.56
N LYS A 146 23.44 -0.23 12.38
CA LYS A 146 23.97 -1.52 11.94
C LYS A 146 25.39 -1.33 11.38
N PRO A 147 26.24 -2.36 11.34
CA PRO A 147 27.52 -2.32 10.66
C PRO A 147 27.36 -1.96 9.18
N SER A 148 28.36 -1.25 8.62
CA SER A 148 28.52 -1.08 7.18
C SER A 148 28.87 -2.41 6.51
N TYR A 149 28.91 -2.43 5.17
CA TYR A 149 29.20 -3.65 4.39
C TYR A 149 30.58 -4.27 4.70
N ASP A 150 31.52 -3.47 5.19
CA ASP A 150 32.91 -3.84 5.51
C ASP A 150 33.21 -3.86 7.02
N ASP A 151 32.18 -3.69 7.86
CA ASP A 151 32.26 -3.62 9.32
C ASP A 151 33.18 -2.52 9.86
N THR A 152 33.68 -1.59 9.02
CA THR A 152 34.58 -0.50 9.47
C THR A 152 33.85 0.66 10.12
N THR A 153 32.57 0.86 9.78
CA THR A 153 31.72 1.94 10.26
C THR A 153 30.30 1.46 10.56
N THR A 154 29.44 2.37 10.98
CA THR A 154 28.03 2.05 11.19
C THR A 154 27.13 2.96 10.37
N GLU A 155 25.98 2.42 9.95
CA GLU A 155 24.93 3.12 9.23
C GLU A 155 23.55 2.92 9.90
N PRO A 156 22.58 3.87 9.77
CA PRO A 156 21.25 3.69 10.33
C PRO A 156 20.46 2.61 9.60
N PHE A 157 19.71 1.81 10.35
CA PHE A 157 18.75 0.87 9.78
C PHE A 157 17.71 1.58 8.92
N CYS A 158 17.10 2.62 9.50
CA CYS A 158 16.19 3.55 8.84
C CYS A 158 16.31 4.92 9.51
N LEU A 159 15.91 5.98 8.82
CA LEU A 159 15.80 7.30 9.42
C LEU A 159 14.48 7.44 10.20
N PRO A 160 14.46 8.25 11.29
CA PRO A 160 13.28 8.42 12.13
C PRO A 160 12.26 9.37 11.50
N ALA A 161 11.80 9.06 10.28
CA ALA A 161 10.93 9.93 9.52
C ALA A 161 9.66 10.30 10.29
N LYS A 162 9.45 11.60 10.52
CA LYS A 162 8.25 12.15 11.19
C LYS A 162 7.02 12.18 10.29
N PHE A 163 7.17 11.84 9.01
CA PHE A 163 6.14 11.89 7.99
C PHE A 163 6.23 10.70 7.03
N PRO A 164 5.12 10.14 6.51
CA PRO A 164 5.14 9.04 5.56
C PRO A 164 5.57 9.49 4.15
N LEU A 165 6.85 9.82 4.00
CA LEU A 165 7.45 10.45 2.83
C LEU A 165 7.30 9.63 1.55
N ILE A 166 7.25 8.30 1.65
CA ILE A 166 7.08 7.41 0.51
C ILE A 166 5.85 7.76 -0.35
N LEU A 167 4.76 8.23 0.28
CA LEU A 167 3.57 8.65 -0.44
C LEU A 167 3.69 10.09 -0.98
N VAL A 168 4.51 10.96 -0.38
CA VAL A 168 4.63 12.35 -0.85
C VAL A 168 5.44 12.43 -2.12
N ASN A 169 6.62 11.83 -2.13
CA ASN A 169 7.54 11.89 -3.28
C ASN A 169 7.35 10.72 -4.26
N GLY A 170 6.66 9.68 -3.82
CA GLY A 170 6.57 8.46 -4.62
C GLY A 170 7.93 7.78 -4.78
N THR A 171 7.97 6.72 -5.55
CA THR A 171 9.21 6.03 -5.92
C THR A 171 8.95 5.03 -7.03
N ALA A 172 9.94 4.79 -7.86
CA ALA A 172 9.94 3.70 -8.82
C ALA A 172 11.22 2.87 -8.65
N GLY A 173 11.10 1.54 -8.69
CA GLY A 173 12.24 0.64 -8.55
C GLY A 173 12.03 -0.68 -9.28
N ILE A 174 13.08 -1.15 -9.95
CA ILE A 174 13.09 -2.45 -10.63
C ILE A 174 14.08 -3.33 -9.88
N GLY A 175 13.55 -4.35 -9.20
CA GLY A 175 14.32 -5.36 -8.50
C GLY A 175 14.45 -6.66 -9.28
N TYR A 176 14.79 -7.72 -8.59
CA TYR A 176 14.84 -9.07 -9.16
C TYR A 176 13.45 -9.73 -9.02
N THR A 177 12.80 -10.01 -10.13
CA THR A 177 11.41 -10.53 -10.22
C THR A 177 10.32 -9.66 -9.59
N LEU A 178 10.69 -8.49 -9.05
CA LEU A 178 9.79 -7.53 -8.44
C LEU A 178 10.03 -6.14 -9.01
N SER A 179 8.96 -5.36 -9.13
CA SER A 179 9.04 -3.92 -9.37
C SER A 179 8.17 -3.18 -8.35
N SER A 180 8.50 -1.95 -8.08
CA SER A 180 7.69 -1.06 -7.24
C SER A 180 7.44 0.24 -7.97
N GLU A 181 6.19 0.69 -7.94
CA GLU A 181 5.79 1.98 -8.45
C GLU A 181 4.80 2.61 -7.46
N VAL A 182 5.25 3.61 -6.74
CA VAL A 182 4.44 4.39 -5.80
C VAL A 182 4.26 5.78 -6.38
N PRO A 183 3.03 6.18 -6.75
CA PRO A 183 2.74 7.53 -7.20
C PRO A 183 2.99 8.57 -6.10
N PRO A 184 3.35 9.81 -6.45
CA PRO A 184 3.40 10.91 -5.49
C PRO A 184 2.00 11.46 -5.19
N PHE A 185 1.78 11.88 -3.92
CA PHE A 185 0.54 12.46 -3.42
C PHE A 185 0.80 13.81 -2.74
N ASN A 186 -0.25 14.63 -2.58
CA ASN A 186 -0.15 15.90 -1.89
C ASN A 186 0.18 15.72 -0.41
N LEU A 187 1.15 16.49 0.10
CA LEU A 187 1.59 16.42 1.50
C LEU A 187 0.42 16.67 2.47
N SER A 188 -0.40 17.69 2.22
CA SER A 188 -1.51 18.05 3.11
C SER A 188 -2.57 16.96 3.16
N GLU A 189 -2.89 16.32 2.02
CA GLU A 189 -3.85 15.21 1.94
C GLU A 189 -3.31 13.95 2.65
N VAL A 190 -2.02 13.65 2.49
CA VAL A 190 -1.36 12.54 3.20
C VAL A 190 -1.34 12.78 4.70
N ALA A 191 -1.10 14.03 5.15
CA ALA A 191 -1.19 14.42 6.56
C ALA A 191 -2.60 14.17 7.12
N ASP A 192 -3.62 14.67 6.44
CA ASP A 192 -5.01 14.53 6.87
C ASP A 192 -5.45 13.07 6.93
N ALA A 193 -5.07 12.25 5.93
CA ALA A 193 -5.33 10.83 5.91
C ALA A 193 -4.64 10.10 7.08
N THR A 194 -3.38 10.46 7.37
CA THR A 194 -2.60 9.88 8.49
C THR A 194 -3.21 10.23 9.82
N ILE A 195 -3.60 11.51 10.04
CA ILE A 195 -4.28 11.97 11.27
C ILE A 195 -5.62 11.25 11.44
N LYS A 196 -6.38 11.08 10.34
CA LYS A 196 -7.65 10.37 10.37
C LYS A 196 -7.49 8.92 10.82
N LEU A 197 -6.47 8.21 10.33
CA LEU A 197 -6.16 6.83 10.71
C LEU A 197 -5.62 6.71 12.14
N LEU A 198 -4.82 7.67 12.63
CA LEU A 198 -4.37 7.72 14.03
C LEU A 198 -5.54 7.85 15.00
N LYS A 199 -6.57 8.65 14.65
CA LYS A 199 -7.78 8.83 15.45
C LYS A 199 -8.73 7.64 15.35
N ASN A 200 -8.90 7.10 14.15
CA ASN A 200 -9.79 5.98 13.87
C ASN A 200 -9.10 5.01 12.88
N PRO A 201 -8.55 3.88 13.38
CA PRO A 201 -7.85 2.91 12.54
C PRO A 201 -8.72 2.30 11.41
N ASP A 202 -10.04 2.30 11.57
CA ASP A 202 -10.98 1.76 10.58
C ASP A 202 -11.49 2.82 9.59
N ALA A 203 -10.99 4.06 9.68
CA ALA A 203 -11.42 5.14 8.81
C ALA A 203 -11.16 4.83 7.33
N LYS A 204 -12.16 5.07 6.49
CA LYS A 204 -11.99 5.05 5.04
C LYS A 204 -11.18 6.28 4.61
N ILE A 205 -10.14 6.05 3.84
CA ILE A 205 -9.32 7.09 3.23
C ILE A 205 -9.30 6.91 1.72
N ARG A 206 -9.23 8.01 1.01
CA ARG A 206 -9.03 8.05 -0.44
C ARG A 206 -7.96 9.09 -0.74
N LEU A 207 -6.91 8.68 -1.43
CA LEU A 207 -5.86 9.56 -1.91
C LEU A 207 -5.83 9.47 -3.43
N VAL A 208 -5.73 10.62 -4.07
CA VAL A 208 -5.55 10.75 -5.52
C VAL A 208 -4.15 11.30 -5.76
N PRO A 209 -3.36 10.77 -6.72
CA PRO A 209 -2.03 11.29 -7.01
C PRO A 209 -2.01 12.81 -7.21
N ASP A 210 -0.96 13.46 -6.73
CA ASP A 210 -0.68 14.88 -6.96
C ASP A 210 0.73 14.99 -7.50
N LEU A 211 0.85 15.37 -8.76
CA LEU A 211 2.08 15.19 -9.51
C LEU A 211 2.92 16.47 -9.51
N PRO A 212 4.26 16.37 -9.38
CA PRO A 212 5.14 17.53 -9.38
C PRO A 212 4.99 18.41 -10.62
N THR A 213 4.69 17.83 -11.78
CA THR A 213 4.49 18.53 -13.05
C THR A 213 3.17 19.29 -13.16
N GLY A 214 2.22 19.04 -12.23
CA GLY A 214 0.93 19.73 -12.21
C GLY A 214 -0.02 19.35 -13.35
N CYS A 215 0.22 18.23 -14.04
CA CYS A 215 -0.69 17.77 -15.10
C CYS A 215 -2.04 17.33 -14.51
N ASP A 216 -3.10 17.36 -15.33
CA ASP A 216 -4.44 16.97 -14.92
C ASP A 216 -4.54 15.46 -14.62
N ILE A 217 -5.38 15.10 -13.66
CA ILE A 217 -5.65 13.71 -13.28
C ILE A 217 -7.11 13.37 -13.58
N ILE A 218 -7.31 12.30 -14.34
CA ILE A 218 -8.61 11.68 -14.58
C ILE A 218 -8.67 10.39 -13.76
N VAL A 219 -9.63 10.28 -12.87
CA VAL A 219 -9.83 9.09 -12.05
C VAL A 219 -10.62 8.06 -12.85
N ILE A 220 -10.00 6.92 -13.18
CA ILE A 220 -10.66 5.83 -13.90
C ILE A 220 -11.32 4.87 -12.91
N ASN A 221 -10.58 4.50 -11.86
CA ASN A 221 -11.07 3.68 -10.76
C ASN A 221 -10.23 3.97 -9.49
N PRO A 222 -10.52 3.39 -8.31
CA PRO A 222 -9.80 3.69 -7.07
C PRO A 222 -8.27 3.53 -7.14
N ASP A 223 -7.76 2.69 -8.05
CA ASP A 223 -6.35 2.33 -8.13
C ASP A 223 -5.69 2.72 -9.46
N THR A 224 -6.43 3.29 -10.41
CA THR A 224 -5.90 3.66 -11.73
C THR A 224 -6.33 5.07 -12.10
N PHE A 225 -5.37 5.85 -12.52
CA PHE A 225 -5.52 7.26 -12.87
C PHE A 225 -4.90 7.50 -14.24
N VAL A 226 -5.43 8.46 -14.97
CA VAL A 226 -4.83 8.95 -16.22
C VAL A 226 -4.27 10.33 -15.97
N MET A 227 -3.00 10.49 -16.26
CA MET A 227 -2.29 11.77 -16.29
C MET A 227 -2.47 12.39 -17.65
N GLN A 228 -2.84 13.65 -17.70
CA GLN A 228 -3.06 14.36 -18.96
C GLN A 228 -2.43 15.75 -18.90
N SER A 229 -1.69 16.12 -19.94
CA SER A 229 -1.16 17.47 -20.10
C SER A 229 -2.27 18.50 -20.09
N THR A 230 -2.03 19.65 -19.47
CA THR A 230 -2.90 20.81 -19.60
C THR A 230 -2.63 21.53 -20.89
N PHE A 231 -3.65 22.13 -21.49
CA PHE A 231 -3.53 22.82 -22.76
C PHE A 231 -4.40 24.06 -22.85
N GLU A 232 -4.00 25.00 -23.67
CA GLU A 232 -4.75 26.18 -24.06
C GLU A 232 -5.03 26.17 -25.56
N LEU A 233 -6.19 26.66 -25.97
CA LEU A 233 -6.59 26.75 -27.37
C LEU A 233 -6.77 28.20 -27.79
N ASP A 234 -6.01 28.63 -28.78
CA ASP A 234 -6.29 29.86 -29.52
C ASP A 234 -7.08 29.51 -30.78
N MET A 235 -8.42 29.70 -30.68
CA MET A 235 -9.34 29.37 -31.77
C MET A 235 -9.22 30.34 -32.96
N ALA A 236 -8.71 31.57 -32.74
CA ALA A 236 -8.57 32.57 -33.77
C ALA A 236 -7.38 32.27 -34.67
N ASN A 237 -6.27 31.82 -34.09
CA ASN A 237 -5.01 31.54 -34.79
C ASN A 237 -4.78 30.05 -35.05
N TYR A 238 -5.72 29.18 -34.64
CA TYR A 238 -5.62 27.71 -34.73
C TYR A 238 -4.36 27.16 -34.08
N VAL A 239 -4.10 27.62 -32.81
CA VAL A 239 -2.94 27.19 -32.01
C VAL A 239 -3.36 26.38 -30.81
N ILE A 240 -2.63 25.29 -30.56
CA ILE A 240 -2.73 24.48 -29.35
C ILE A 240 -1.42 24.68 -28.57
N THR A 241 -1.51 25.16 -27.34
CA THR A 241 -0.36 25.31 -26.44
C THR A 241 -0.46 24.32 -25.31
N ILE A 242 0.50 23.40 -25.22
CA ILE A 242 0.62 22.44 -24.11
C ILE A 242 1.45 23.09 -22.99
N LYS A 243 0.98 23.02 -21.74
CA LYS A 243 1.54 23.75 -20.59
C LYS A 243 2.37 22.91 -19.63
N ASN A 244 2.27 21.60 -19.70
CA ASN A 244 3.04 20.67 -18.88
C ASN A 244 3.07 19.27 -19.50
N THR A 245 3.89 18.41 -18.94
CA THR A 245 3.96 16.99 -19.32
C THR A 245 3.46 16.09 -18.20
N PRO A 246 2.92 14.91 -18.51
CA PRO A 246 2.68 13.87 -17.51
C PRO A 246 3.96 13.51 -16.74
N TYR A 247 3.78 13.07 -15.52
CA TYR A 247 4.87 12.69 -14.62
C TYR A 247 5.82 11.67 -15.25
N LEU A 248 7.13 11.90 -15.15
CA LEU A 248 8.21 11.09 -15.75
C LEU A 248 8.17 11.00 -17.30
N LYS A 249 7.53 11.95 -17.97
CA LYS A 249 7.62 12.10 -19.44
C LYS A 249 8.52 13.28 -19.79
N TYR A 250 9.40 13.07 -20.73
CA TYR A 250 10.43 14.04 -21.14
C TYR A 250 10.19 14.53 -22.57
N LEU A 251 10.63 15.73 -22.83
CA LEU A 251 10.40 16.45 -24.09
C LEU A 251 10.90 15.68 -25.32
N GLU A 252 12.06 15.03 -25.25
CA GLU A 252 12.62 14.26 -26.37
C GLU A 252 11.65 13.21 -26.92
N LYS A 253 10.94 12.52 -26.03
CA LYS A 253 9.95 11.53 -26.44
C LYS A 253 8.74 12.17 -27.11
N ILE A 254 8.28 13.30 -26.59
CA ILE A 254 7.18 14.08 -27.15
C ILE A 254 7.54 14.56 -28.55
N ASP A 255 8.71 15.11 -28.69
CA ASP A 255 9.22 15.63 -29.97
C ASP A 255 9.33 14.53 -31.03
N SER A 256 9.89 13.39 -30.66
CA SER A 256 9.97 12.23 -31.55
C SER A 256 8.59 11.70 -31.98
N ASP A 257 7.63 11.61 -31.07
CA ASP A 257 6.28 11.15 -31.36
C ASP A 257 5.54 12.16 -32.27
N LEU A 258 5.74 13.48 -32.05
CA LEU A 258 5.11 14.52 -32.84
C LEU A 258 5.69 14.60 -34.28
N ARG A 259 6.99 14.45 -34.47
CA ARG A 259 7.61 14.36 -35.79
C ARG A 259 7.06 13.21 -36.62
N LEU A 260 6.82 12.04 -35.96
CA LEU A 260 6.18 10.92 -36.64
C LEU A 260 4.73 11.21 -37.04
N LEU A 261 4.01 12.05 -36.27
CA LEU A 261 2.64 12.47 -36.57
C LEU A 261 2.58 13.63 -37.60
N GLN A 262 3.67 14.33 -37.80
CA GLN A 262 3.80 15.40 -38.79
C GLN A 262 4.17 14.85 -40.18
N ASP A 263 5.19 13.99 -40.26
CA ASP A 263 5.79 13.54 -41.52
C ASP A 263 5.64 12.03 -41.78
N GLY A 264 5.17 11.24 -40.78
CA GLY A 264 5.09 9.79 -40.88
C GLY A 264 3.83 9.27 -41.60
N PRO A 265 3.72 7.93 -41.74
CA PRO A 265 2.58 7.28 -42.41
C PRO A 265 1.23 7.50 -41.74
N ASN A 266 1.23 7.81 -40.44
CA ASN A 266 0.04 8.09 -39.63
C ASN A 266 -0.13 9.59 -39.31
N LYS A 267 0.31 10.46 -40.19
CA LYS A 267 0.29 11.90 -39.95
C LYS A 267 -1.10 12.46 -39.64
N ILE A 268 -1.11 13.51 -38.84
CA ILE A 268 -2.28 14.33 -38.58
C ILE A 268 -2.19 15.52 -39.54
N HIS A 269 -2.99 15.49 -40.61
CA HIS A 269 -2.92 16.47 -41.70
C HIS A 269 -3.18 17.91 -41.28
N GLU A 270 -3.85 18.09 -40.15
CA GLU A 270 -4.18 19.40 -39.60
C GLU A 270 -3.00 20.08 -38.92
N ILE A 271 -1.91 19.37 -38.55
CA ILE A 271 -0.72 19.95 -37.89
C ILE A 271 0.19 20.54 -38.95
N LEU A 272 0.48 21.83 -38.82
CA LEU A 272 1.46 22.55 -39.67
C LEU A 272 2.85 22.56 -39.07
N THR A 273 2.98 23.02 -37.81
CA THR A 273 4.24 23.05 -37.08
C THR A 273 4.01 22.63 -35.64
N ALA A 274 5.04 22.06 -35.01
CA ALA A 274 5.05 21.68 -33.60
C ALA A 274 6.43 22.03 -33.05
N GLU A 275 6.49 23.00 -32.13
CA GLU A 275 7.76 23.65 -31.72
C GLU A 275 7.74 23.82 -30.17
N ASP A 276 8.94 23.67 -29.60
CA ASP A 276 9.18 24.02 -28.21
C ASP A 276 9.48 25.53 -28.10
N GLU A 277 8.56 26.24 -27.45
CA GLU A 277 8.71 27.69 -27.15
C GLU A 277 8.84 27.90 -25.62
N SER A 278 9.33 26.92 -24.89
CA SER A 278 9.47 27.00 -23.44
C SER A 278 10.49 28.04 -23.00
N ASP A 279 10.20 28.79 -21.95
CA ASP A 279 11.16 29.71 -21.33
C ASP A 279 11.89 29.00 -20.18
N LEU A 280 13.16 28.63 -20.46
CA LEU A 280 14.01 27.93 -19.48
C LEU A 280 14.34 28.80 -18.25
N LEU A 281 14.40 30.12 -18.41
CA LEU A 281 14.73 31.05 -17.31
C LEU A 281 13.52 31.29 -16.41
N ALA A 282 12.31 31.37 -16.99
CA ALA A 282 11.06 31.49 -16.28
C ALA A 282 10.54 30.16 -15.74
N GLY A 283 11.10 29.04 -16.22
CA GLY A 283 10.59 27.69 -15.88
C GLY A 283 9.21 27.41 -16.46
N ASP A 284 8.81 28.12 -17.52
CA ASP A 284 7.52 27.99 -18.18
C ASP A 284 7.61 26.96 -19.33
N PHE A 285 6.98 25.81 -19.13
CA PHE A 285 6.85 24.78 -20.18
C PHE A 285 5.80 25.23 -21.19
N ARG A 286 6.19 25.37 -22.47
CA ARG A 286 5.31 25.82 -23.53
C ARG A 286 5.63 25.10 -24.84
N TYR A 287 4.85 24.10 -25.18
CA TYR A 287 4.95 23.41 -26.44
C TYR A 287 3.82 23.85 -27.38
N VAL A 288 4.15 24.47 -28.50
CA VAL A 288 3.19 25.14 -29.39
C VAL A 288 2.98 24.32 -30.65
N ILE A 289 1.74 23.98 -30.94
CA ILE A 289 1.30 23.24 -32.12
C ILE A 289 0.39 24.14 -32.95
N ARG A 290 0.85 24.55 -34.13
CA ARG A 290 0.06 25.36 -35.08
C ARG A 290 -0.63 24.46 -36.06
N CYS A 291 -1.93 24.68 -36.25
CA CYS A 291 -2.80 23.88 -37.10
C CYS A 291 -3.34 24.67 -38.28
N ALA A 292 -3.66 23.96 -39.36
CA ALA A 292 -4.53 24.50 -40.41
C ALA A 292 -5.93 24.78 -39.86
N PRO A 293 -6.75 25.64 -40.50
CA PRO A 293 -8.11 25.89 -40.07
C PRO A 293 -8.90 24.61 -39.87
N CYS A 294 -9.23 24.26 -38.62
CA CYS A 294 -9.87 23.01 -38.28
C CYS A 294 -10.56 23.08 -36.90
N ASN A 295 -11.21 22.01 -36.49
CA ASN A 295 -11.70 21.85 -35.14
C ASN A 295 -10.58 21.40 -34.20
N LEU A 296 -9.99 22.33 -33.44
CA LEU A 296 -8.85 22.07 -32.55
C LEU A 296 -9.14 20.99 -31.51
N TYR A 297 -10.38 20.87 -30.97
CA TYR A 297 -10.71 19.82 -29.99
C TYR A 297 -10.53 18.42 -30.59
N LYS A 298 -10.83 18.23 -31.90
CA LYS A 298 -10.59 16.95 -32.57
C LYS A 298 -9.10 16.65 -32.73
N VAL A 299 -8.28 17.69 -32.96
CA VAL A 299 -6.83 17.54 -33.04
C VAL A 299 -6.25 17.18 -31.68
N VAL A 300 -6.67 17.87 -30.61
CA VAL A 300 -6.28 17.53 -29.23
C VAL A 300 -6.63 16.08 -28.88
N ASP A 301 -7.85 15.62 -29.21
CA ASP A 301 -8.23 14.23 -28.97
C ASP A 301 -7.36 13.23 -29.74
N LYS A 302 -6.98 13.53 -30.99
CA LYS A 302 -6.04 12.71 -31.75
C LYS A 302 -4.64 12.70 -31.12
N LEU A 303 -4.14 13.87 -30.67
CA LEU A 303 -2.85 14.01 -30.00
C LEU A 303 -2.80 13.19 -28.71
N PHE A 304 -3.79 13.34 -27.84
CA PHE A 304 -3.84 12.61 -26.56
C PHE A 304 -4.00 11.09 -26.70
N LYS A 305 -4.50 10.62 -27.84
CA LYS A 305 -4.61 9.19 -28.15
C LYS A 305 -3.33 8.60 -28.74
N ARG A 306 -2.49 9.43 -29.36
CA ARG A 306 -1.34 8.97 -30.17
C ARG A 306 0.01 9.34 -29.58
N VAL A 307 0.10 10.43 -28.79
CA VAL A 307 1.34 10.90 -28.15
C VAL A 307 1.31 10.48 -26.68
N SER A 308 2.06 9.45 -26.34
CA SER A 308 2.15 8.96 -24.95
C SER A 308 2.77 9.99 -24.00
N GLY A 309 3.49 10.99 -24.54
CA GLY A 309 4.03 12.11 -23.78
C GLY A 309 3.00 13.14 -23.33
N PHE A 310 1.76 13.12 -23.85
CA PHE A 310 0.69 14.03 -23.43
C PHE A 310 -0.38 13.38 -22.58
N ARG A 311 -0.49 12.04 -22.62
CA ARG A 311 -1.44 11.29 -21.84
C ARG A 311 -0.90 9.89 -21.53
N ASP A 312 -0.87 9.54 -20.24
CA ASP A 312 -0.43 8.21 -19.80
C ASP A 312 -1.17 7.81 -18.51
N SER A 313 -1.08 6.55 -18.16
CA SER A 313 -1.70 6.01 -16.95
C SER A 313 -0.71 5.89 -15.80
N ILE A 314 -1.20 6.06 -14.57
CA ILE A 314 -0.47 5.80 -13.34
C ILE A 314 -1.37 4.99 -12.40
N SER A 315 -0.78 4.05 -11.64
CA SER A 315 -1.55 3.13 -10.83
C SER A 315 -0.95 2.92 -9.44
N THR A 316 -1.82 2.74 -8.43
CA THR A 316 -1.43 2.35 -7.07
C THR A 316 -1.41 0.83 -6.87
N ARG A 317 -1.60 0.05 -7.94
CA ARG A 317 -1.68 -1.42 -7.84
C ARG A 317 -0.34 -2.10 -7.58
N ASN A 318 0.77 -1.46 -7.90
CA ASN A 318 2.11 -2.08 -7.79
C ASN A 318 3.01 -1.37 -6.79
N MET A 319 2.47 -0.99 -5.64
CA MET A 319 3.25 -0.38 -4.56
C MET A 319 3.88 -1.46 -3.70
N VAL A 320 5.09 -1.89 -4.07
CA VAL A 320 5.89 -2.85 -3.30
C VAL A 320 6.86 -2.11 -2.41
N VAL A 321 6.92 -2.48 -1.14
CA VAL A 321 7.77 -1.85 -0.12
C VAL A 321 8.46 -2.91 0.74
N VAL A 322 9.56 -2.55 1.36
CA VAL A 322 10.17 -3.33 2.44
C VAL A 322 9.50 -2.91 3.74
N ASP A 323 8.85 -3.86 4.41
CA ASP A 323 8.15 -3.61 5.67
C ASP A 323 9.10 -3.71 6.89
N THR A 324 8.56 -3.49 8.08
CA THR A 324 9.30 -3.50 9.36
C THR A 324 9.94 -4.86 9.69
N ASP A 325 9.43 -5.93 9.12
CA ASP A 325 9.97 -7.30 9.24
C ASP A 325 11.05 -7.64 8.19
N PHE A 326 11.51 -6.65 7.41
CA PHE A 326 12.47 -6.82 6.31
C PHE A 326 12.01 -7.76 5.20
N THR A 327 10.71 -7.92 5.02
CA THR A 327 10.13 -8.63 3.87
C THR A 327 9.55 -7.63 2.87
N THR A 328 9.55 -8.01 1.59
CA THR A 328 8.90 -7.23 0.55
C THR A 328 7.41 -7.54 0.53
N LYS A 329 6.57 -6.50 0.61
CA LYS A 329 5.11 -6.61 0.61
C LYS A 329 4.49 -5.66 -0.39
N LYS A 330 3.44 -6.10 -1.04
CA LYS A 330 2.62 -5.28 -1.92
C LYS A 330 1.50 -4.68 -1.10
N TYR A 331 1.46 -3.35 -1.01
CA TYR A 331 0.54 -2.60 -0.18
C TYR A 331 -0.31 -1.63 -1.02
N ASN A 332 -1.50 -1.32 -0.54
CA ASN A 332 -2.25 -0.14 -0.97
C ASN A 332 -1.90 1.08 -0.10
N THR A 333 -2.39 2.27 -0.46
CA THR A 333 -2.10 3.53 0.26
C THR A 333 -2.44 3.46 1.75
N ARG A 334 -3.57 2.84 2.11
CA ARG A 334 -3.97 2.67 3.52
C ARG A 334 -3.02 1.75 4.28
N GLN A 335 -2.60 0.64 3.67
CA GLN A 335 -1.66 -0.31 4.30
C GLN A 335 -0.28 0.32 4.52
N ILE A 336 0.21 1.12 3.57
CA ILE A 336 1.45 1.90 3.73
C ILE A 336 1.34 2.84 4.94
N LEU A 337 0.25 3.61 5.05
CA LEU A 337 0.04 4.51 6.19
C LEU A 337 -0.10 3.75 7.50
N CYS A 338 -0.80 2.62 7.54
CA CYS A 338 -0.95 1.81 8.74
C CYS A 338 0.41 1.24 9.21
N SER A 339 1.24 0.72 8.28
CA SER A 339 2.58 0.21 8.60
C SER A 339 3.49 1.34 9.10
N TRP A 340 3.46 2.52 8.44
CA TRP A 340 4.20 3.68 8.91
C TRP A 340 3.75 4.14 10.31
N ILE A 341 2.45 4.20 10.57
CA ILE A 341 1.89 4.57 11.89
C ILE A 341 2.37 3.60 12.97
N GLN A 342 2.33 2.29 12.71
CA GLN A 342 2.83 1.29 13.67
C GLN A 342 4.31 1.50 14.00
N PHE A 343 5.14 1.71 12.97
CA PHE A 343 6.55 2.05 13.14
C PHE A 343 6.71 3.34 13.97
N ARG A 344 6.01 4.43 13.60
CA ARG A 344 6.16 5.73 14.25
C ARG A 344 5.75 5.70 15.72
N LEU A 345 4.66 5.01 16.05
CA LEU A 345 4.23 4.80 17.44
C LEU A 345 5.28 4.04 18.27
N ALA A 346 5.81 2.95 17.73
CA ALA A 346 6.84 2.16 18.39
C ALA A 346 8.15 2.96 18.56
N TYR A 347 8.57 3.65 17.49
CA TYR A 347 9.77 4.49 17.53
C TYR A 347 9.64 5.63 18.54
N LYS A 348 8.54 6.39 18.52
CA LYS A 348 8.30 7.53 19.43
C LYS A 348 8.26 7.10 20.88
N ARG A 349 7.62 5.96 21.17
CA ARG A 349 7.62 5.40 22.52
C ARG A 349 9.06 5.05 22.96
N GLY A 350 9.83 4.39 22.10
CA GLY A 350 11.21 4.06 22.37
C GLY A 350 12.10 5.31 22.55
N TRP A 351 11.82 6.36 21.79
CA TRP A 351 12.50 7.65 21.92
C TRP A 351 12.24 8.29 23.30
N PHE A 352 10.98 8.36 23.75
CA PHE A 352 10.64 8.87 25.06
C PHE A 352 11.19 8.04 26.20
N LEU A 353 11.27 6.72 26.06
CA LEU A 353 11.89 5.85 27.06
C LEU A 353 13.38 6.16 27.21
N ARG A 354 14.11 6.40 26.12
CA ARG A 354 15.53 6.80 26.18
C ARG A 354 15.69 8.19 26.78
N GLU A 355 14.85 9.16 26.37
CA GLU A 355 14.79 10.48 26.99
C GLU A 355 14.57 10.40 28.51
N LEU A 356 13.65 9.53 28.94
CA LEU A 356 13.38 9.32 30.37
C LEU A 356 14.61 8.82 31.13
N VAL A 357 15.34 7.87 30.54
CA VAL A 357 16.60 7.35 31.15
C VAL A 357 17.63 8.47 31.24
N ASP A 358 17.87 9.20 30.14
CA ASP A 358 18.87 10.29 30.12
C ASP A 358 18.53 11.40 31.12
N LYS A 359 17.25 11.82 31.16
CA LYS A 359 16.80 12.87 32.10
C LYS A 359 16.82 12.38 33.57
N THR A 360 16.45 11.13 33.82
CA THR A 360 16.56 10.55 35.17
C THR A 360 18.00 10.49 35.63
N HIS A 361 18.91 10.04 34.75
CA HIS A 361 20.35 10.04 35.07
C HIS A 361 20.86 11.47 35.36
N LYS A 362 20.47 12.48 34.55
CA LYS A 362 20.84 13.88 34.76
C LYS A 362 20.24 14.42 36.06
N PHE A 363 19.00 14.08 36.39
CA PHE A 363 18.34 14.46 37.64
C PHE A 363 19.09 13.88 38.85
N ASP A 364 19.44 12.60 38.82
CA ASP A 364 20.20 11.95 39.88
C ASP A 364 21.60 12.56 40.03
N MET A 365 22.26 12.93 38.94
CA MET A 365 23.52 13.65 38.94
C MET A 365 23.39 15.00 39.65
N LEU A 366 22.41 15.82 39.27
CA LEU A 366 22.15 17.13 39.85
C LEU A 366 21.76 17.04 41.33
N LYS A 367 21.02 16.00 41.72
CA LYS A 367 20.65 15.73 43.11
C LYS A 367 21.88 15.57 44.00
N GLY A 368 22.85 14.78 43.58
CA GLY A 368 24.12 14.63 44.31
C GLY A 368 24.93 15.91 44.37
N VAL A 369 24.97 16.68 43.27
CA VAL A 369 25.61 18.00 43.23
C VAL A 369 24.95 18.98 44.20
N LEU A 370 23.63 19.03 44.21
CA LEU A 370 22.89 19.91 45.11
C LEU A 370 23.12 19.57 46.58
N PHE A 371 23.21 18.25 46.88
CA PHE A 371 23.54 17.77 48.22
C PHE A 371 24.92 18.25 48.65
N MET A 372 25.95 18.10 47.81
CA MET A 372 27.33 18.55 48.14
C MET A 372 27.49 20.07 48.21
N LEU A 373 26.71 20.82 47.44
CA LEU A 373 26.70 22.30 47.41
C LEU A 373 25.70 22.93 48.39
N SER A 374 24.97 22.14 49.17
CA SER A 374 24.06 22.67 50.18
C SER A 374 24.82 23.50 51.22
N PRO A 375 24.14 24.52 51.83
CA PRO A 375 24.80 25.35 52.88
C PRO A 375 25.44 24.54 54.00
N GLU A 376 24.87 23.38 54.31
CA GLU A 376 25.35 22.48 55.41
C GLU A 376 26.58 21.66 55.00
N ASN A 377 26.73 21.32 53.71
CA ASN A 377 27.78 20.44 53.21
C ASN A 377 28.89 21.15 52.44
N LEU A 378 28.68 22.39 51.99
CA LEU A 378 29.62 23.11 51.14
C LEU A 378 31.00 23.26 51.77
N ASP A 379 31.05 23.65 53.04
CA ASP A 379 32.33 23.81 53.77
C ASP A 379 33.08 22.49 53.91
N LYS A 380 32.36 21.36 54.13
CA LYS A 380 32.95 20.04 54.23
C LYS A 380 33.49 19.60 52.84
N THR A 381 32.71 19.81 51.79
CA THR A 381 33.11 19.52 50.41
C THR A 381 34.39 20.30 50.06
N LEU A 382 34.42 21.64 50.28
CA LEU A 382 35.55 22.47 49.95
C LEU A 382 36.83 22.12 50.77
N LYS A 383 36.71 21.82 52.07
CA LYS A 383 37.83 21.37 52.90
C LYS A 383 38.41 20.05 52.35
N THR A 384 37.58 19.11 51.95
CA THR A 384 38.03 17.83 51.43
C THR A 384 38.71 17.99 50.07
N VAL A 385 38.13 18.78 49.18
CA VAL A 385 38.73 19.07 47.85
C VAL A 385 40.10 19.73 47.99
N ARG A 386 40.25 20.70 48.91
CA ARG A 386 41.52 21.38 49.18
C ARG A 386 42.57 20.47 49.81
N ALA A 387 42.20 19.42 50.51
CA ALA A 387 43.10 18.47 51.13
C ALA A 387 43.70 17.46 50.14
N CYS A 388 43.08 17.27 48.97
CA CYS A 388 43.55 16.36 47.93
C CYS A 388 44.64 16.95 47.06
N LYS A 389 45.60 16.12 46.62
CA LYS A 389 46.74 16.54 45.81
C LYS A 389 46.49 16.48 44.32
N SER A 390 45.59 15.63 43.89
CA SER A 390 45.20 15.45 42.46
C SER A 390 43.68 15.36 42.29
N LYS A 391 43.20 15.51 41.05
CA LYS A 391 41.80 15.34 40.71
C LYS A 391 41.33 13.91 40.96
N GLU A 392 42.19 12.93 40.68
CA GLU A 392 41.90 11.51 40.88
C GLU A 392 41.66 11.19 42.36
N ASP A 393 42.32 11.93 43.32
CA ASP A 393 42.15 11.76 44.76
C ASP A 393 40.84 12.39 45.27
N ILE A 394 40.31 13.43 44.59
CA ILE A 394 39.09 14.15 44.99
C ILE A 394 37.87 13.23 44.97
N ILE A 395 37.74 12.43 43.91
CA ILE A 395 36.54 11.59 43.69
C ILE A 395 36.35 10.58 44.82
N PRO A 396 37.34 9.70 45.15
CA PRO A 396 37.20 8.76 46.26
C PRO A 396 37.09 9.43 47.61
N ALA A 397 37.73 10.60 47.81
CA ALA A 397 37.61 11.36 49.03
C ALA A 397 36.21 11.91 49.29
N LEU A 398 35.54 12.45 48.24
CA LEU A 398 34.15 12.93 48.33
C LEU A 398 33.17 11.76 48.55
N VAL A 399 33.33 10.64 47.85
CA VAL A 399 32.50 9.45 48.04
C VAL A 399 32.62 8.92 49.46
N LYS A 400 33.85 8.89 50.02
CA LYS A 400 34.11 8.45 51.40
C LYS A 400 33.56 9.46 52.43
N LEU A 401 33.65 10.77 52.16
CA LEU A 401 33.14 11.82 53.05
C LEU A 401 31.64 11.66 53.30
N TYR A 402 30.90 11.25 52.30
CA TYR A 402 29.45 11.15 52.35
C TYR A 402 28.93 9.70 52.45
N ASP A 403 29.81 8.77 52.85
CA ASP A 403 29.49 7.37 53.20
C ASP A 403 28.56 6.65 52.19
N GLY A 404 28.77 6.91 50.88
CA GLY A 404 28.03 6.31 49.79
C GLY A 404 26.72 7.05 49.40
N GLU A 405 26.35 8.14 50.06
CA GLU A 405 25.22 8.99 49.62
C GLU A 405 25.50 9.71 48.29
N VAL A 406 26.78 9.82 47.93
CA VAL A 406 27.27 10.45 46.71
C VAL A 406 27.94 9.40 45.84
N THR A 407 27.53 9.27 44.60
CA THR A 407 28.13 8.35 43.63
C THR A 407 29.44 8.90 43.06
N THR A 408 30.27 8.02 42.52
CA THR A 408 31.53 8.39 41.84
C THR A 408 31.29 9.38 40.71
N SER A 409 30.24 9.22 39.94
CA SER A 409 29.87 10.12 38.84
C SER A 409 29.47 11.52 39.34
N GLN A 410 28.71 11.61 40.44
CA GLN A 410 28.34 12.88 41.08
C GLN A 410 29.56 13.60 41.67
N ALA A 411 30.46 12.87 42.32
CA ALA A 411 31.72 13.41 42.84
C ALA A 411 32.62 13.93 41.70
N ASN A 412 32.73 13.20 40.60
CA ASN A 412 33.48 13.63 39.42
C ASN A 412 32.91 14.94 38.81
N TYR A 413 31.58 15.06 38.70
CA TYR A 413 30.95 16.28 38.20
C TYR A 413 31.30 17.52 39.06
N VAL A 414 31.35 17.40 40.37
CA VAL A 414 31.77 18.47 41.27
C VAL A 414 33.28 18.74 41.17
N ALA A 415 34.12 17.70 41.03
CA ALA A 415 35.55 17.82 40.83
C ALA A 415 35.94 18.53 39.53
N ASP A 416 35.10 18.47 38.51
CA ASP A 416 35.24 19.16 37.21
C ASP A 416 34.84 20.65 37.26
N LYS A 417 34.12 21.08 38.30
CA LYS A 417 33.69 22.46 38.45
C LYS A 417 34.82 23.38 38.89
N ARG A 418 34.82 24.60 38.36
CA ARG A 418 35.77 25.62 38.79
C ARG A 418 35.35 26.18 40.15
N ILE A 419 36.30 26.57 40.98
CA ILE A 419 36.07 27.05 42.36
C ILE A 419 35.03 28.18 42.43
N TRP A 420 35.04 29.09 41.45
CA TRP A 420 34.10 30.19 41.42
C TRP A 420 32.66 29.76 41.02
N GLU A 421 32.51 28.56 40.46
CA GLU A 421 31.19 27.95 40.17
C GLU A 421 30.57 27.30 41.43
N LEU A 422 31.30 27.12 42.49
CA LEU A 422 30.85 26.53 43.76
C LEU A 422 30.28 27.62 44.71
N ASN A 423 29.31 28.39 44.26
CA ASN A 423 28.68 29.47 45.01
C ASN A 423 27.16 29.34 45.12
N LEU A 424 26.53 30.18 45.97
CA LEU A 424 25.07 30.17 46.17
C LEU A 424 24.25 30.46 44.91
N SER A 425 24.82 31.22 43.97
CA SER A 425 24.13 31.49 42.68
C SER A 425 24.08 30.21 41.83
N THR A 426 25.14 29.41 41.82
CA THR A 426 25.17 28.09 41.13
C THR A 426 24.26 27.09 41.83
N TYR A 427 24.20 27.08 43.15
CA TYR A 427 23.24 26.26 43.89
C TYR A 427 21.80 26.53 43.47
N LYS A 428 21.38 27.81 43.37
CA LYS A 428 20.05 28.18 42.90
C LYS A 428 19.81 27.75 41.45
N LYS A 429 20.76 27.98 40.54
CA LYS A 429 20.66 27.54 39.13
C LYS A 429 20.49 26.04 39.01
N VAL A 430 21.28 25.24 39.76
CA VAL A 430 21.19 23.77 39.76
C VAL A 430 19.84 23.33 40.32
N LYS A 431 19.33 23.99 41.36
CA LYS A 431 18.02 23.72 41.95
C LYS A 431 16.88 23.98 40.95
N ASP A 432 16.94 25.11 40.24
CA ASP A 432 15.95 25.48 39.25
C ASP A 432 15.98 24.50 38.03
N GLU A 433 17.21 24.17 37.55
CA GLU A 433 17.40 23.17 36.47
C GLU A 433 16.87 21.79 36.90
N MET A 434 17.14 21.36 38.12
CA MET A 434 16.63 20.11 38.66
C MET A 434 15.08 20.10 38.72
N GLY A 435 14.46 21.24 39.08
CA GLY A 435 13.02 21.43 39.06
C GLY A 435 12.43 21.23 37.65
N GLN A 436 13.02 21.90 36.66
CA GLN A 436 12.61 21.77 35.25
C GLN A 436 12.73 20.32 34.73
N ILE A 437 13.87 19.69 35.02
CA ILE A 437 14.06 18.27 34.61
C ILE A 437 13.05 17.34 35.26
N ASN A 438 12.69 17.60 36.54
CA ASN A 438 11.68 16.80 37.22
C ASN A 438 10.29 16.93 36.56
N GLU A 439 9.90 18.14 36.18
CA GLU A 439 8.65 18.40 35.45
C GLU A 439 8.66 17.66 34.10
N GLU A 440 9.79 17.69 33.38
CA GLU A 440 9.95 16.97 32.12
C GLU A 440 9.89 15.44 32.32
N ILE A 441 10.49 14.89 33.39
CA ILE A 441 10.41 13.47 33.74
C ILE A 441 8.95 13.05 33.99
N VAL A 442 8.21 13.85 34.75
CA VAL A 442 6.77 13.61 35.03
C VAL A 442 5.97 13.60 33.73
N TYR A 443 6.16 14.61 32.90
CA TYR A 443 5.50 14.72 31.59
C TYR A 443 5.82 13.52 30.66
N ILE A 444 7.09 13.12 30.57
CA ILE A 444 7.48 11.97 29.73
C ILE A 444 6.88 10.67 30.28
N ARG A 445 6.87 10.47 31.60
CA ARG A 445 6.22 9.28 32.21
C ARG A 445 4.73 9.19 31.89
N GLU A 446 4.02 10.32 31.90
CA GLU A 446 2.62 10.34 31.52
C GLU A 446 2.41 9.95 30.04
N ILE A 447 3.26 10.44 29.14
CA ILE A 447 3.19 10.09 27.70
C ILE A 447 3.47 8.61 27.47
N VAL A 448 4.51 8.07 28.11
CA VAL A 448 4.93 6.66 27.90
C VAL A 448 3.89 5.68 28.41
N ASN A 449 3.16 6.04 29.49
CA ASN A 449 2.17 5.19 30.12
C ASN A 449 0.80 5.24 29.41
N ASP A 450 0.53 6.26 28.62
CA ASP A 450 -0.73 6.41 27.86
C ASP A 450 -0.49 6.36 26.35
N PRO A 451 -0.86 5.27 25.65
CA PRO A 451 -0.72 5.17 24.21
C PRO A 451 -1.46 6.27 23.43
N ASN A 452 -2.52 6.87 23.98
CA ASN A 452 -3.26 7.94 23.31
C ASN A 452 -2.47 9.25 23.36
N LYS A 453 -1.77 9.53 24.45
CA LYS A 453 -0.87 10.70 24.52
C LYS A 453 0.25 10.63 23.48
N ILE A 454 0.79 9.44 23.22
CA ILE A 454 1.79 9.27 22.13
C ILE A 454 1.17 9.58 20.76
N LYS A 455 -0.07 9.14 20.50
CA LYS A 455 -0.80 9.48 19.26
C LYS A 455 -1.00 10.98 19.13
N ASP A 456 -1.38 11.65 20.21
CA ASP A 456 -1.60 13.11 20.20
C ASP A 456 -0.31 13.89 19.90
N VAL A 457 0.83 13.44 20.41
CA VAL A 457 2.15 14.01 20.07
C VAL A 457 2.43 13.85 18.57
N ILE A 458 2.24 12.64 18.02
CA ILE A 458 2.47 12.38 16.60
C ILE A 458 1.51 13.20 15.72
N ILE A 459 0.23 13.35 16.13
CA ILE A 459 -0.74 14.19 15.44
C ILE A 459 -0.28 15.66 15.45
N GLY A 460 0.27 16.14 16.57
CA GLY A 460 0.86 17.47 16.68
C GLY A 460 2.01 17.70 15.70
N GLU A 461 2.95 16.75 15.65
CA GLU A 461 4.09 16.78 14.72
C GLU A 461 3.65 16.78 13.24
N ILE A 462 2.68 15.94 12.88
CA ILE A 462 2.15 15.90 11.50
C ILE A 462 1.45 17.22 11.14
N LYS A 463 0.72 17.84 12.07
CA LYS A 463 0.09 19.14 11.85
C LYS A 463 1.13 20.24 11.66
N GLU A 464 2.17 20.27 12.50
CA GLU A 464 3.27 21.24 12.36
C GLU A 464 3.95 21.12 10.99
N ILE A 465 4.24 19.89 10.54
CA ILE A 465 4.81 19.64 9.22
C ILE A 465 3.86 20.10 8.12
N LYS A 466 2.56 19.80 8.24
CA LYS A 466 1.54 20.25 7.29
C LYS A 466 1.47 21.77 7.22
N ASP A 467 1.44 22.46 8.36
CA ASP A 467 1.31 23.91 8.43
C ASP A 467 2.56 24.63 7.88
N LYS A 468 3.73 24.04 8.09
CA LYS A 468 5.01 24.62 7.67
C LYS A 468 5.38 24.33 6.21
N TYR A 469 5.04 23.14 5.71
CA TYR A 469 5.49 22.63 4.39
C TYR A 469 4.34 22.24 3.47
N GLY A 470 3.10 22.35 3.91
CA GLY A 470 1.93 22.07 3.09
C GLY A 470 1.80 23.05 1.93
N TYR A 471 1.32 22.55 0.82
CA TYR A 471 1.09 23.35 -0.39
C TYR A 471 -0.26 22.95 -1.02
N PRO A 472 -0.89 23.86 -1.80
CA PRO A 472 -2.12 23.54 -2.50
C PRO A 472 -1.85 22.47 -3.56
N ARG A 473 -2.86 21.68 -3.88
CA ARG A 473 -2.78 20.63 -4.90
C ARG A 473 -2.32 21.21 -6.24
N ARG A 474 -1.33 20.58 -6.87
CA ARG A 474 -0.78 20.96 -8.18
C ARG A 474 -1.59 20.39 -9.33
N SER A 475 -1.92 19.09 -9.24
CA SER A 475 -2.69 18.38 -10.25
C SER A 475 -4.18 18.63 -10.07
N LYS A 476 -4.86 19.16 -11.08
CA LYS A 476 -6.32 19.29 -11.08
C LYS A 476 -6.97 17.93 -11.35
N ILE A 477 -7.95 17.58 -10.54
CA ILE A 477 -8.76 16.39 -10.78
C ILE A 477 -9.86 16.77 -11.78
N LEU A 478 -9.80 16.18 -12.97
CA LEU A 478 -10.84 16.35 -13.97
C LEU A 478 -11.94 15.31 -13.68
N ASN A 479 -13.08 15.82 -13.21
CA ASN A 479 -14.28 15.00 -13.16
C ASN A 479 -14.84 14.88 -14.57
N THR A 480 -14.86 13.70 -15.12
CA THR A 480 -15.61 13.40 -16.36
C THR A 480 -17.09 13.46 -16.04
N GLY A 481 -17.63 14.68 -15.87
CA GLY A 481 -19.07 14.96 -15.77
C GLY A 481 -19.75 14.46 -14.48
N ASN A 482 -20.12 15.40 -13.64
CA ASN A 482 -21.07 15.35 -12.51
C ASN A 482 -20.92 14.28 -11.40
N ASN A 483 -20.86 14.83 -10.20
CA ASN A 483 -21.14 14.26 -8.87
C ASN A 483 -20.02 13.49 -8.14
N ASP A 484 -19.99 13.75 -6.83
CA ASP A 484 -19.25 13.06 -5.78
C ASP A 484 -19.51 11.53 -5.67
N ASN A 485 -20.30 10.96 -6.58
CA ASN A 485 -20.54 9.54 -6.76
C ASN A 485 -19.75 9.04 -7.96
N VAL A 486 -18.66 8.31 -7.70
CA VAL A 486 -17.95 7.56 -8.75
C VAL A 486 -18.85 6.42 -9.18
N ASN A 487 -19.40 6.50 -10.38
CA ASN A 487 -20.10 5.37 -10.99
C ASN A 487 -19.14 4.19 -11.09
N VAL A 488 -19.46 3.12 -10.41
CA VAL A 488 -18.71 1.86 -10.49
C VAL A 488 -19.35 1.01 -11.56
N GLY A 489 -18.55 0.62 -12.55
CA GLY A 489 -19.02 -0.36 -13.54
C GLY A 489 -19.44 -1.66 -12.86
N ILE A 490 -20.53 -2.23 -13.27
CA ILE A 490 -21.05 -3.51 -12.74
C ILE A 490 -21.36 -4.49 -13.87
N VAL A 491 -21.24 -5.77 -13.55
CA VAL A 491 -21.74 -6.86 -14.39
C VAL A 491 -22.85 -7.57 -13.64
N GLN A 492 -24.05 -7.60 -14.24
CA GLN A 492 -25.15 -8.39 -13.74
C GLN A 492 -25.33 -9.65 -14.57
N ILE A 493 -25.43 -10.80 -13.89
CA ILE A 493 -25.72 -12.08 -14.53
C ILE A 493 -27.22 -12.35 -14.40
N LEU A 494 -27.91 -12.48 -15.56
CA LEU A 494 -29.33 -12.74 -15.62
C LEU A 494 -29.66 -14.21 -15.33
N THR A 495 -30.94 -14.50 -15.07
CA THR A 495 -31.44 -15.86 -14.73
C THR A 495 -31.26 -16.88 -15.86
N ASP A 496 -31.22 -16.43 -17.10
CA ASP A 496 -30.98 -17.24 -18.30
C ASP A 496 -29.48 -17.41 -18.63
N GLY A 497 -28.59 -16.80 -17.82
CA GLY A 497 -27.15 -16.74 -18.05
C GLY A 497 -26.72 -15.63 -19.01
N GLY A 498 -27.63 -14.72 -19.34
CA GLY A 498 -27.32 -13.47 -20.04
C GLY A 498 -26.51 -12.53 -19.11
N ILE A 499 -25.89 -11.53 -19.72
CA ILE A 499 -25.01 -10.59 -19.04
C ILE A 499 -25.40 -9.18 -19.40
N VAL A 500 -25.43 -8.30 -18.40
CA VAL A 500 -25.61 -6.85 -18.59
C VAL A 500 -24.44 -6.12 -17.96
N PHE A 501 -23.81 -5.25 -18.74
CA PHE A 501 -22.84 -4.28 -18.24
C PHE A 501 -23.57 -2.97 -17.97
N ALA A 502 -23.42 -2.41 -16.79
CA ALA A 502 -24.05 -1.16 -16.38
C ALA A 502 -23.14 -0.39 -15.42
N GLU A 503 -23.59 0.78 -14.98
CA GLU A 503 -22.91 1.56 -13.96
C GLU A 503 -23.83 1.78 -12.76
N THR A 504 -23.26 1.87 -11.56
CA THR A 504 -24.02 2.14 -10.34
C THR A 504 -23.33 3.21 -9.50
N GLU A 505 -24.14 4.09 -8.90
CA GLU A 505 -23.66 5.09 -7.94
C GLU A 505 -23.49 4.52 -6.52
N ASN A 506 -24.11 3.36 -6.22
CA ASN A 506 -24.12 2.74 -4.88
C ASN A 506 -23.53 1.32 -4.90
N PRO A 507 -22.20 1.14 -4.98
CA PRO A 507 -21.58 -0.17 -5.01
C PRO A 507 -21.65 -0.94 -3.68
N GLU A 508 -22.06 -0.30 -2.58
CA GLU A 508 -22.15 -0.93 -1.25
C GLU A 508 -23.43 -1.77 -1.05
N HIS A 509 -24.44 -1.59 -1.89
CA HIS A 509 -25.76 -2.24 -1.80
C HIS A 509 -26.10 -3.04 -3.06
N LEU A 510 -25.12 -3.77 -3.62
CA LEU A 510 -25.33 -4.59 -4.79
C LEU A 510 -26.01 -5.93 -4.43
N SER A 511 -26.93 -6.36 -5.29
CA SER A 511 -27.50 -7.70 -5.23
C SER A 511 -26.42 -8.77 -5.46
N SER A 512 -26.62 -9.98 -4.97
CA SER A 512 -25.66 -11.08 -5.07
C SER A 512 -25.36 -11.57 -6.51
N ASP A 513 -26.17 -11.15 -7.47
CA ASP A 513 -26.00 -11.42 -8.91
C ASP A 513 -25.25 -10.31 -9.66
N ILE A 514 -24.82 -9.28 -8.95
CA ILE A 514 -24.11 -8.14 -9.50
C ILE A 514 -22.66 -8.17 -8.98
N THR A 515 -21.71 -8.15 -9.90
CA THR A 515 -20.28 -8.09 -9.61
C THR A 515 -19.75 -6.69 -9.92
N PRO A 516 -19.18 -5.95 -8.95
CA PRO A 516 -18.54 -4.68 -9.23
C PRO A 516 -17.26 -4.91 -10.03
N ILE A 517 -17.06 -4.07 -11.05
CA ILE A 517 -15.86 -4.14 -11.90
C ILE A 517 -14.74 -3.33 -11.26
N THR A 518 -13.64 -3.98 -10.94
CA THR A 518 -12.42 -3.34 -10.45
C THR A 518 -11.38 -3.37 -11.57
N GLY A 519 -11.29 -2.31 -12.37
CA GLY A 519 -10.37 -2.20 -13.52
C GLY A 519 -11.09 -2.27 -14.86
N ASP A 520 -10.31 -2.35 -15.94
CA ASP A 520 -10.80 -2.31 -17.31
C ASP A 520 -11.16 -3.68 -17.88
N GLU A 521 -10.88 -4.76 -17.14
CA GLU A 521 -11.14 -6.13 -17.56
C GLU A 521 -11.96 -6.90 -16.53
N VAL A 522 -12.88 -7.73 -17.03
CA VAL A 522 -13.61 -8.72 -16.26
C VAL A 522 -13.46 -10.08 -16.92
N CYS A 523 -13.26 -11.13 -16.11
CA CYS A 523 -13.25 -12.51 -16.57
C CYS A 523 -14.65 -13.11 -16.38
N LEU A 524 -15.31 -13.49 -17.48
CA LEU A 524 -16.58 -14.18 -17.49
C LEU A 524 -16.34 -15.67 -17.64
N ILE A 525 -17.05 -16.48 -16.83
CA ILE A 525 -16.87 -17.93 -16.78
C ILE A 525 -18.23 -18.60 -17.07
N ASP A 526 -18.26 -19.57 -17.98
CA ASP A 526 -19.45 -20.34 -18.29
C ASP A 526 -19.58 -21.63 -17.45
N GLU A 527 -20.73 -22.26 -17.51
CA GLU A 527 -21.04 -23.49 -16.79
C GLU A 527 -20.17 -24.69 -17.18
N PHE A 528 -19.54 -24.66 -18.36
CA PHE A 528 -18.63 -25.70 -18.84
C PHE A 528 -17.15 -25.37 -18.59
N GLY A 529 -16.86 -24.33 -17.80
CA GLY A 529 -15.49 -23.90 -17.48
C GLY A 529 -14.81 -23.13 -18.60
N GLY A 530 -15.51 -22.80 -19.66
CA GLY A 530 -15.07 -21.85 -20.67
C GLY A 530 -14.96 -20.45 -20.05
N PHE A 531 -14.03 -19.64 -20.53
CA PHE A 531 -13.81 -18.31 -20.00
C PHE A 531 -13.45 -17.32 -21.09
N ILE A 532 -13.74 -16.05 -20.82
CA ILE A 532 -13.34 -14.94 -21.67
C ILE A 532 -13.01 -13.70 -20.80
N LYS A 533 -11.87 -13.08 -21.05
CA LYS A 533 -11.53 -11.79 -20.49
C LYS A 533 -12.04 -10.70 -21.41
N VAL A 534 -12.84 -9.80 -20.88
CA VAL A 534 -13.54 -8.75 -21.62
C VAL A 534 -13.07 -7.39 -21.12
N ASN A 535 -12.63 -6.54 -22.04
CA ASN A 535 -12.39 -5.14 -21.73
C ASN A 535 -13.75 -4.41 -21.73
N THR A 536 -14.11 -3.88 -20.58
CA THR A 536 -15.42 -3.30 -20.31
C THR A 536 -15.72 -2.07 -21.15
N SER A 537 -14.70 -1.30 -21.54
CA SER A 537 -14.85 -0.12 -22.40
C SER A 537 -15.25 -0.45 -23.84
N LYS A 538 -15.15 -1.73 -24.25
CA LYS A 538 -15.47 -2.21 -25.60
C LYS A 538 -16.81 -2.91 -25.71
N VAL A 539 -17.57 -3.00 -24.63
CA VAL A 539 -18.85 -3.72 -24.55
C VAL A 539 -20.00 -2.71 -24.46
N PRO A 540 -21.13 -2.94 -25.14
CA PRO A 540 -22.31 -2.12 -24.96
C PRO A 540 -22.84 -2.17 -23.53
N HIS A 541 -23.16 -1.01 -22.95
CA HIS A 541 -23.78 -0.90 -21.62
C HIS A 541 -25.30 -0.96 -21.72
N ASP A 542 -25.94 -1.40 -20.65
CA ASP A 542 -27.39 -1.45 -20.44
C ASP A 542 -28.17 -2.31 -21.47
N LYS A 543 -27.48 -3.24 -22.13
CA LYS A 543 -28.10 -4.21 -23.04
C LYS A 543 -27.79 -5.64 -22.64
N PRO A 544 -28.79 -6.53 -22.55
CA PRO A 544 -28.56 -7.95 -22.33
C PRO A 544 -27.76 -8.57 -23.49
N MET A 545 -26.73 -9.34 -23.14
CA MET A 545 -25.89 -10.05 -24.09
C MET A 545 -25.72 -11.51 -23.66
N THR A 546 -25.40 -12.37 -24.60
CA THR A 546 -24.99 -13.76 -24.31
C THR A 546 -23.46 -13.87 -24.36
N LEU A 547 -22.88 -14.82 -23.61
CA LEU A 547 -21.44 -15.08 -23.69
C LEU A 547 -20.96 -15.38 -25.12
N THR A 548 -21.79 -16.11 -25.90
CA THR A 548 -21.49 -16.44 -27.29
C THR A 548 -21.47 -15.24 -28.23
N SER A 549 -22.16 -14.15 -27.88
CA SER A 549 -22.08 -12.88 -28.63
C SER A 549 -20.82 -12.10 -28.36
N ILE A 550 -20.15 -12.36 -27.20
CA ILE A 550 -18.94 -11.70 -26.77
C ILE A 550 -17.70 -12.46 -27.27
N GLY A 551 -17.75 -13.80 -27.29
CA GLY A 551 -16.61 -14.61 -27.71
C GLY A 551 -16.97 -16.00 -28.25
N LYS A 552 -16.13 -16.50 -29.17
CA LYS A 552 -16.37 -17.78 -29.90
C LYS A 552 -16.02 -19.04 -29.12
N ASN A 553 -15.32 -18.92 -27.97
CA ASN A 553 -14.79 -20.07 -27.21
C ASN A 553 -15.56 -20.36 -25.92
N VAL A 554 -16.67 -19.72 -25.69
CA VAL A 554 -17.60 -19.93 -24.57
C VAL A 554 -18.93 -20.44 -25.13
N MET A 555 -19.44 -21.54 -24.58
CA MET A 555 -20.62 -22.24 -25.17
C MET A 555 -21.82 -22.32 -24.23
N GLY A 556 -21.59 -22.08 -22.92
CA GLY A 556 -22.59 -22.24 -21.88
C GLY A 556 -23.18 -20.92 -21.37
N LYS A 557 -24.03 -21.05 -20.36
CA LYS A 557 -24.55 -19.91 -19.61
C LYS A 557 -23.46 -19.31 -18.73
N CYS A 558 -23.45 -17.97 -18.59
CA CYS A 558 -22.54 -17.32 -17.63
C CYS A 558 -22.94 -17.71 -16.20
N VAL A 559 -22.00 -18.22 -15.45
CA VAL A 559 -22.18 -18.57 -14.02
C VAL A 559 -21.43 -17.63 -13.09
N ALA A 560 -20.40 -16.95 -13.59
CA ALA A 560 -19.66 -15.98 -12.77
C ALA A 560 -19.00 -14.89 -13.62
N ALA A 561 -18.90 -13.71 -13.01
CA ALA A 561 -18.05 -12.61 -13.42
C ALA A 561 -17.01 -12.37 -12.32
N VAL A 562 -15.75 -12.27 -12.68
CA VAL A 562 -14.63 -12.09 -11.74
C VAL A 562 -13.80 -10.91 -12.21
N SER A 563 -13.62 -9.91 -11.35
CA SER A 563 -13.01 -8.63 -11.73
C SER A 563 -11.69 -8.32 -11.05
N ASN A 564 -11.38 -8.93 -9.90
CA ASN A 564 -10.18 -8.59 -9.14
C ASN A 564 -9.00 -9.49 -9.50
N MET A 565 -8.11 -8.98 -10.34
CA MET A 565 -6.93 -9.68 -10.84
C MET A 565 -5.88 -10.03 -9.76
N ALA A 566 -5.97 -9.46 -8.56
CA ALA A 566 -5.05 -9.75 -7.45
C ALA A 566 -5.54 -10.90 -6.54
N ASN A 567 -6.72 -11.45 -6.78
CA ASN A 567 -7.34 -12.47 -5.96
C ASN A 567 -7.20 -13.87 -6.56
N ASN A 568 -7.64 -14.85 -5.77
CA ASN A 568 -7.80 -16.23 -6.22
C ASN A 568 -9.28 -16.51 -6.51
N ILE A 569 -9.53 -17.52 -7.32
CA ILE A 569 -10.86 -18.07 -7.54
C ILE A 569 -10.96 -19.49 -7.01
N ILE A 570 -12.14 -19.81 -6.51
CA ILE A 570 -12.54 -21.16 -6.16
C ILE A 570 -13.73 -21.51 -7.04
N MET A 571 -13.63 -22.56 -7.82
CA MET A 571 -14.68 -23.09 -8.69
C MET A 571 -15.19 -24.39 -8.09
N LEU A 572 -16.51 -24.60 -8.13
CA LEU A 572 -17.17 -25.80 -7.62
C LEU A 572 -18.11 -26.36 -8.68
N THR A 573 -18.05 -27.69 -8.89
CA THR A 573 -18.95 -28.40 -9.81
C THR A 573 -20.12 -29.05 -9.06
N ASN A 574 -21.19 -29.37 -9.77
CA ASN A 574 -22.36 -30.10 -9.26
C ASN A 574 -22.00 -31.50 -8.71
N LYS A 575 -20.87 -32.09 -9.14
CA LYS A 575 -20.36 -33.38 -8.64
C LYS A 575 -19.42 -33.23 -7.42
N GLY A 576 -19.29 -32.04 -6.84
CA GLY A 576 -18.48 -31.77 -5.67
C GLY A 576 -16.98 -31.68 -5.92
N ARG A 577 -16.55 -31.43 -7.14
CA ARG A 577 -15.17 -31.16 -7.48
C ARG A 577 -14.88 -29.68 -7.23
N ILE A 578 -13.80 -29.37 -6.54
CA ILE A 578 -13.38 -27.99 -6.24
C ILE A 578 -11.99 -27.71 -6.82
N LYS A 579 -11.79 -26.52 -7.38
CA LYS A 579 -10.50 -26.02 -7.83
C LYS A 579 -10.24 -24.64 -7.28
N TYR A 580 -9.09 -24.47 -6.62
CA TYR A 580 -8.61 -23.23 -6.04
C TYR A 580 -7.36 -22.76 -6.76
N MET A 581 -7.41 -21.59 -7.45
CA MET A 581 -6.30 -21.09 -8.26
C MET A 581 -6.24 -19.55 -8.29
N PRO A 582 -5.03 -18.95 -8.54
CA PRO A 582 -4.91 -17.51 -8.75
C PRO A 582 -5.56 -17.07 -10.07
N ILE A 583 -6.25 -15.94 -10.05
CA ILE A 583 -6.87 -15.33 -11.25
C ILE A 583 -5.82 -14.95 -12.29
N GLU A 584 -4.66 -14.50 -11.85
CA GLU A 584 -3.54 -14.13 -12.74
C GLU A 584 -3.06 -15.26 -13.65
N ARG A 585 -3.33 -16.53 -13.27
CA ARG A 585 -3.01 -17.72 -14.06
C ARG A 585 -4.00 -18.01 -15.16
N ILE A 586 -5.15 -17.34 -15.19
CA ILE A 586 -6.10 -17.45 -16.29
C ILE A 586 -5.48 -16.75 -17.52
N PRO A 587 -5.32 -17.44 -18.65
CA PRO A 587 -4.72 -16.86 -19.86
C PRO A 587 -5.47 -15.63 -20.35
N SER A 588 -4.76 -14.67 -20.96
CA SER A 588 -5.38 -13.46 -21.52
C SER A 588 -6.26 -13.74 -22.74
N ASN A 589 -5.95 -14.79 -23.49
CA ASN A 589 -6.75 -15.23 -24.61
C ASN A 589 -7.59 -16.45 -24.24
N ALA A 590 -8.87 -16.43 -24.61
CA ALA A 590 -9.74 -17.58 -24.44
C ALA A 590 -9.15 -18.81 -25.14
N THR A 591 -8.89 -19.85 -24.37
CA THR A 591 -8.41 -21.13 -24.90
C THR A 591 -9.60 -22.08 -25.08
N ARG A 592 -9.47 -23.09 -25.96
CA ARG A 592 -10.49 -24.14 -26.08
C ARG A 592 -10.55 -25.09 -24.87
N LYS A 593 -9.57 -24.97 -23.96
CA LYS A 593 -9.51 -25.80 -22.74
C LYS A 593 -10.27 -25.11 -21.62
N PRO A 594 -11.16 -25.83 -20.91
CA PRO A 594 -11.88 -25.30 -19.76
C PRO A 594 -10.94 -25.07 -18.57
N LEU A 595 -11.29 -24.12 -17.70
CA LEU A 595 -10.55 -23.83 -16.45
C LEU A 595 -10.51 -25.02 -15.49
N ILE A 596 -11.50 -25.92 -15.58
CA ILE A 596 -11.56 -27.17 -14.82
C ILE A 596 -12.02 -28.27 -15.80
N PRO A 597 -11.24 -29.33 -15.99
CA PRO A 597 -11.69 -30.49 -16.80
C PRO A 597 -12.88 -31.16 -16.12
N MET A 598 -13.96 -31.35 -16.84
CA MET A 598 -15.22 -31.91 -16.33
C MET A 598 -15.56 -33.24 -16.99
N GLY A 599 -16.26 -34.10 -16.24
CA GLY A 599 -16.83 -35.34 -16.71
C GLY A 599 -18.17 -35.15 -17.42
N GLU A 600 -18.78 -36.26 -17.81
CA GLU A 600 -20.12 -36.29 -18.38
C GLU A 600 -21.13 -35.82 -17.34
N ASP A 601 -22.08 -34.94 -17.73
CA ASP A 601 -23.07 -34.29 -16.84
C ASP A 601 -22.48 -33.47 -15.68
N GLU A 602 -21.21 -33.07 -15.77
CA GLU A 602 -20.57 -32.20 -14.79
C GLU A 602 -20.57 -30.77 -15.30
N HIS A 603 -20.97 -29.81 -14.42
CA HIS A 603 -20.96 -28.38 -14.72
C HIS A 603 -20.62 -27.56 -13.47
N ILE A 604 -20.14 -26.33 -13.67
CA ILE A 604 -19.85 -25.40 -12.59
C ILE A 604 -21.17 -24.86 -12.03
N VAL A 605 -21.34 -24.96 -10.70
CA VAL A 605 -22.51 -24.43 -9.99
C VAL A 605 -22.18 -23.13 -9.23
N SER A 606 -20.92 -22.92 -8.87
CA SER A 606 -20.54 -21.73 -8.12
C SER A 606 -19.05 -21.38 -8.34
N VAL A 607 -18.76 -20.08 -8.39
CA VAL A 607 -17.41 -19.52 -8.41
C VAL A 607 -17.34 -18.45 -7.34
N LEU A 608 -16.31 -18.49 -6.51
CA LEU A 608 -16.04 -17.48 -5.48
C LEU A 608 -14.70 -16.80 -5.74
N GLU A 609 -14.67 -15.48 -5.58
CA GLU A 609 -13.46 -14.69 -5.53
C GLU A 609 -12.98 -14.57 -4.07
N VAL A 610 -11.74 -14.97 -3.79
CA VAL A 610 -11.18 -15.02 -2.44
C VAL A 610 -9.89 -14.24 -2.40
N PRO A 611 -9.76 -13.24 -1.48
CA PRO A 611 -8.51 -12.50 -1.28
C PRO A 611 -7.35 -13.42 -0.87
N ASP A 612 -6.15 -13.13 -1.37
CA ASP A 612 -4.94 -13.94 -1.09
C ASP A 612 -4.49 -13.87 0.39
N THR A 613 -4.88 -12.81 1.09
CA THR A 613 -4.39 -12.48 2.44
C THR A 613 -5.31 -12.92 3.58
N THR A 614 -6.50 -13.45 3.29
CA THR A 614 -7.48 -13.77 4.32
C THR A 614 -7.84 -15.24 4.35
N THR A 615 -7.77 -15.86 5.53
CA THR A 615 -8.40 -17.16 5.80
C THR A 615 -9.90 -16.97 5.83
N SER A 616 -10.61 -17.55 4.89
CA SER A 616 -12.08 -17.49 4.82
C SER A 616 -12.69 -18.85 5.09
N ASP A 617 -13.80 -18.85 5.81
CA ASP A 617 -14.63 -20.04 5.97
C ASP A 617 -15.56 -20.19 4.77
N ILE A 618 -15.58 -21.37 4.18
CA ILE A 618 -16.46 -21.72 3.07
C ILE A 618 -17.50 -22.71 3.55
N LEU A 619 -18.75 -22.49 3.19
CA LEU A 619 -19.81 -23.48 3.24
C LEU A 619 -20.11 -23.97 1.83
N VAL A 620 -20.00 -25.28 1.62
CA VAL A 620 -20.53 -25.98 0.45
C VAL A 620 -21.80 -26.72 0.88
N TYR A 621 -22.85 -26.65 0.07
CA TYR A 621 -24.15 -27.24 0.37
C TYR A 621 -24.74 -27.99 -0.80
N THR A 622 -25.60 -28.97 -0.48
CA THR A 622 -26.25 -29.87 -1.43
C THR A 622 -27.74 -29.55 -1.57
N ASN A 623 -28.36 -30.01 -2.64
CA ASN A 623 -29.81 -29.79 -2.89
C ASN A 623 -30.68 -30.45 -1.81
N ASP A 624 -30.24 -31.55 -1.23
CA ASP A 624 -30.97 -32.29 -0.17
C ASP A 624 -30.76 -31.71 1.26
N GLY A 625 -30.10 -30.54 1.39
CA GLY A 625 -29.96 -29.82 2.64
C GLY A 625 -28.81 -30.26 3.53
N LEU A 626 -27.84 -30.97 2.99
CA LEU A 626 -26.58 -31.24 3.67
C LEU A 626 -25.58 -30.11 3.41
N GLY A 627 -24.60 -29.96 4.28
CA GLY A 627 -23.56 -28.94 4.10
C GLY A 627 -22.27 -29.27 4.82
N LYS A 628 -21.20 -28.60 4.38
CA LYS A 628 -19.87 -28.77 4.91
C LYS A 628 -19.15 -27.43 4.99
N ARG A 629 -18.71 -27.08 6.18
CA ARG A 629 -17.91 -25.87 6.45
C ARG A 629 -16.45 -26.24 6.66
N PHE A 630 -15.53 -25.56 5.99
CA PHE A 630 -14.09 -25.71 6.11
C PHE A 630 -13.36 -24.39 5.78
N HIS A 631 -12.06 -24.29 6.11
CA HIS A 631 -11.25 -23.11 5.82
C HIS A 631 -10.64 -23.15 4.42
N THR A 632 -10.43 -22.00 3.79
CA THR A 632 -9.71 -21.89 2.51
C THR A 632 -8.31 -22.47 2.57
N THR A 633 -7.66 -22.41 3.73
CA THR A 633 -6.34 -23.02 3.99
C THR A 633 -6.32 -24.54 3.86
N ASP A 634 -7.48 -25.19 3.97
CA ASP A 634 -7.59 -26.65 3.78
C ASP A 634 -7.58 -27.05 2.30
N LEU A 635 -7.71 -26.09 1.38
CA LEU A 635 -7.68 -26.32 -0.05
C LEU A 635 -6.26 -26.21 -0.59
N ASN A 636 -5.88 -27.14 -1.48
CA ASN A 636 -4.62 -27.04 -2.19
C ASN A 636 -4.74 -26.00 -3.32
N LYS A 637 -3.94 -24.95 -3.26
CA LYS A 637 -3.84 -23.95 -4.31
C LYS A 637 -3.12 -24.55 -5.52
N VAL A 638 -3.76 -24.51 -6.67
CA VAL A 638 -3.26 -25.11 -7.91
C VAL A 638 -2.76 -24.01 -8.84
N MET A 639 -1.52 -24.15 -9.29
CA MET A 639 -0.88 -23.15 -10.17
C MET A 639 -1.07 -23.45 -11.67
N SER A 640 -1.57 -24.63 -12.03
CA SER A 640 -1.80 -25.03 -13.42
C SER A 640 -3.28 -24.93 -13.81
N VAL A 641 -3.55 -24.33 -14.98
CA VAL A 641 -4.89 -24.30 -15.59
C VAL A 641 -5.38 -25.69 -15.95
N ASP A 642 -4.49 -26.62 -16.33
CA ASP A 642 -4.83 -27.98 -16.77
C ASP A 642 -5.15 -28.95 -15.60
N SER A 643 -5.01 -28.53 -14.35
CA SER A 643 -5.32 -29.38 -13.19
C SER A 643 -6.82 -29.58 -13.02
N ALA A 644 -7.23 -30.81 -12.75
CA ALA A 644 -8.63 -31.18 -12.56
C ALA A 644 -9.25 -30.71 -11.23
N GLY A 645 -8.44 -30.19 -10.29
CA GLY A 645 -8.92 -29.90 -8.93
C GLY A 645 -9.06 -31.17 -8.08
N GLN A 646 -9.84 -31.11 -7.00
CA GLN A 646 -10.01 -32.20 -6.02
C GLN A 646 -11.48 -32.39 -5.66
N PHE A 647 -11.92 -33.62 -5.39
CA PHE A 647 -13.26 -33.90 -4.89
C PHE A 647 -13.33 -33.63 -3.39
N ILE A 648 -14.36 -32.90 -2.96
CA ILE A 648 -14.65 -32.63 -1.54
C ILE A 648 -16.01 -33.23 -1.10
N LEU A 649 -16.93 -33.46 -2.03
CA LEU A 649 -18.25 -34.05 -1.81
C LEU A 649 -18.54 -35.02 -2.97
N ASN A 650 -17.79 -36.12 -3.05
CA ASN A 650 -17.96 -37.10 -4.11
C ASN A 650 -19.27 -37.91 -3.87
N GLY A 651 -20.10 -38.02 -4.90
CA GLY A 651 -21.36 -38.75 -4.85
C GLY A 651 -22.57 -37.96 -4.35
N TYR A 652 -22.42 -36.66 -4.10
CA TYR A 652 -23.48 -35.77 -3.70
C TYR A 652 -23.85 -34.80 -4.84
N ASP A 653 -25.12 -34.40 -4.91
CA ASP A 653 -25.60 -33.37 -5.83
C ASP A 653 -25.45 -31.97 -5.17
N VAL A 654 -24.42 -31.28 -5.57
CA VAL A 654 -23.99 -30.01 -4.95
C VAL A 654 -24.75 -28.84 -5.54
N ALA A 655 -25.38 -28.03 -4.70
CA ALA A 655 -26.16 -26.85 -5.08
C ALA A 655 -25.34 -25.56 -5.16
N GLY A 656 -24.31 -25.42 -4.33
CA GLY A 656 -23.47 -24.21 -4.35
C GLY A 656 -22.49 -24.09 -3.21
N MET A 657 -21.79 -22.95 -3.18
CA MET A 657 -20.90 -22.57 -2.09
C MET A 657 -20.90 -21.05 -1.88
N PHE A 658 -20.53 -20.61 -0.68
CA PHE A 658 -20.29 -19.21 -0.39
C PHE A 658 -19.27 -19.04 0.75
N CYS A 659 -18.69 -17.84 0.87
CA CYS A 659 -17.84 -17.45 2.00
C CYS A 659 -18.68 -16.99 3.17
N ILE A 660 -18.45 -17.56 4.37
CA ILE A 660 -19.10 -17.11 5.59
C ILE A 660 -18.47 -15.80 6.04
N ASN A 661 -19.30 -14.77 6.13
CA ASN A 661 -18.85 -13.47 6.62
C ASN A 661 -19.00 -13.40 8.16
N PRO A 662 -17.91 -13.31 8.95
CA PRO A 662 -18.00 -13.26 10.39
C PRO A 662 -18.73 -12.01 10.93
N LYS A 663 -18.84 -10.95 10.14
CA LYS A 663 -19.58 -9.72 10.47
C LYS A 663 -21.10 -9.87 10.27
N LYS A 664 -21.55 -10.89 9.51
CA LYS A 664 -22.96 -11.20 9.25
C LYS A 664 -23.31 -12.54 9.91
N PRO A 665 -23.78 -12.55 11.15
CA PRO A 665 -23.92 -13.77 11.96
C PRO A 665 -25.05 -14.67 11.54
N PHE A 666 -25.97 -14.24 10.67
CA PHE A 666 -27.13 -15.01 10.28
C PHE A 666 -26.97 -15.61 8.87
N LEU A 667 -27.58 -16.78 8.68
CA LEU A 667 -27.66 -17.49 7.40
C LEU A 667 -29.12 -17.66 7.03
N ALA A 668 -29.46 -17.24 5.81
CA ALA A 668 -30.76 -17.46 5.22
C ALA A 668 -30.70 -18.64 4.23
N TYR A 669 -31.57 -19.60 4.40
CA TYR A 669 -31.74 -20.78 3.54
C TYR A 669 -33.01 -20.61 2.73
N VAL A 670 -32.92 -20.72 1.40
CA VAL A 670 -34.05 -20.58 0.47
C VAL A 670 -34.27 -21.87 -0.28
N THR A 671 -35.50 -22.35 -0.28
CA THR A 671 -35.86 -23.61 -0.94
C THR A 671 -36.58 -23.37 -2.27
N ARG A 672 -36.68 -24.42 -3.10
CA ARG A 672 -37.33 -24.39 -4.41
C ARG A 672 -38.83 -24.09 -4.36
N LEU A 673 -39.46 -24.43 -3.24
CA LEU A 673 -40.90 -24.12 -3.02
C LEU A 673 -41.09 -22.75 -2.32
N GLY A 674 -40.05 -21.89 -2.31
CA GLY A 674 -40.12 -20.53 -1.77
C GLY A 674 -40.20 -20.48 -0.22
N ARG A 675 -39.74 -21.51 0.45
CA ARG A 675 -39.66 -21.54 1.90
C ARG A 675 -38.33 -20.94 2.33
N ILE A 676 -38.34 -20.18 3.43
CA ILE A 676 -37.16 -19.51 3.96
C ILE A 676 -36.96 -19.87 5.41
N ARG A 677 -35.72 -19.96 5.81
CA ARG A 677 -35.30 -20.13 7.21
C ARG A 677 -34.06 -19.31 7.50
N ILE A 678 -34.00 -18.72 8.69
CA ILE A 678 -32.85 -17.98 9.17
C ILE A 678 -32.28 -18.66 10.40
N ASN A 679 -30.97 -18.95 10.38
CA ASN A 679 -30.24 -19.52 11.52
C ASN A 679 -28.98 -18.66 11.80
N HIS A 680 -28.47 -18.79 13.04
CA HIS A 680 -27.18 -18.19 13.37
C HIS A 680 -26.01 -19.08 12.86
N SER A 681 -25.00 -18.49 12.20
CA SER A 681 -23.84 -19.20 11.64
C SER A 681 -23.02 -20.02 12.65
N LYS A 682 -23.09 -19.67 13.95
CA LYS A 682 -22.46 -20.42 15.04
C LYS A 682 -22.91 -21.87 15.17
N PHE A 683 -24.08 -22.21 14.62
CA PHE A 683 -24.61 -23.59 14.66
C PHE A 683 -23.99 -24.50 13.59
N LEU A 684 -23.25 -23.91 12.62
CA LEU A 684 -22.51 -24.69 11.65
C LEU A 684 -21.16 -25.11 12.20
N ILE A 685 -20.98 -26.42 12.36
CA ILE A 685 -19.73 -26.99 12.87
C ILE A 685 -18.70 -27.03 11.73
N THR A 686 -17.49 -26.50 11.96
CA THR A 686 -16.36 -26.63 11.04
C THR A 686 -15.90 -28.09 11.03
N GLY A 687 -15.82 -28.69 9.86
CA GLY A 687 -15.40 -30.08 9.66
C GLY A 687 -14.03 -30.18 8.99
N LYS A 688 -13.43 -31.38 9.01
CA LYS A 688 -12.25 -31.68 8.19
C LYS A 688 -12.63 -31.74 6.71
N LYS A 689 -11.72 -31.37 5.82
CA LYS A 689 -11.88 -31.31 4.36
C LYS A 689 -12.55 -32.54 3.72
N PHE A 690 -12.23 -33.74 4.20
CA PHE A 690 -12.74 -35.01 3.66
C PHE A 690 -13.79 -35.69 4.57
N ALA A 691 -14.36 -34.98 5.57
CA ALA A 691 -15.45 -35.53 6.36
C ALA A 691 -16.76 -35.51 5.55
N ASP A 692 -17.71 -36.37 5.88
CA ASP A 692 -19.03 -36.36 5.27
C ASP A 692 -19.80 -35.07 5.59
N PRO A 693 -20.65 -34.58 4.67
CA PRO A 693 -21.48 -33.43 4.92
C PRO A 693 -22.53 -33.74 6.01
N LYS A 694 -22.96 -32.71 6.73
CA LYS A 694 -23.95 -32.84 7.80
C LYS A 694 -25.22 -32.07 7.45
N PRO A 695 -26.38 -32.49 7.97
CA PRO A 695 -27.61 -31.71 7.77
C PRO A 695 -27.45 -30.28 8.29
N ILE A 696 -27.72 -29.29 7.41
CA ILE A 696 -27.74 -27.86 7.73
C ILE A 696 -29.16 -27.29 7.79
N ILE A 697 -30.10 -27.98 7.16
CA ILE A 697 -31.52 -27.67 7.17
C ILE A 697 -32.32 -28.94 6.98
N THR A 698 -33.48 -29.04 7.61
CA THR A 698 -34.44 -30.14 7.40
C THR A 698 -35.43 -29.71 6.32
N LEU A 699 -35.41 -30.38 5.19
CA LEU A 699 -36.32 -30.10 4.06
C LEU A 699 -37.62 -30.90 4.20
N THR A 700 -38.71 -30.37 3.64
CA THR A 700 -39.93 -31.11 3.44
C THR A 700 -39.84 -32.03 2.22
N PRO A 701 -40.58 -33.14 2.15
CA PRO A 701 -40.56 -34.00 0.97
C PRO A 701 -40.80 -33.21 -0.33
N GLN A 702 -40.07 -33.51 -1.36
CA GLN A 702 -40.14 -32.87 -2.72
C GLN A 702 -39.68 -31.38 -2.74
N ASP A 703 -39.00 -30.91 -1.74
CA ASP A 703 -38.38 -29.58 -1.73
C ASP A 703 -36.84 -29.68 -1.82
N ASP A 704 -36.19 -28.74 -2.45
CA ASP A 704 -34.76 -28.68 -2.63
C ASP A 704 -34.21 -27.36 -2.06
N LEU A 705 -33.02 -27.40 -1.49
CA LEU A 705 -32.27 -26.20 -1.11
C LEU A 705 -31.61 -25.59 -2.37
N ILE A 706 -31.97 -24.35 -2.69
CA ILE A 706 -31.45 -23.68 -3.89
C ILE A 706 -30.45 -22.58 -3.62
N ALA A 707 -30.52 -21.93 -2.44
CA ALA A 707 -29.59 -20.85 -2.11
C ALA A 707 -29.39 -20.74 -0.60
N VAL A 708 -28.16 -20.34 -0.21
CA VAL A 708 -27.81 -19.99 1.16
C VAL A 708 -27.00 -18.70 1.15
N PHE A 709 -27.36 -17.73 2.00
CA PHE A 709 -26.73 -16.40 2.06
C PHE A 709 -26.33 -16.05 3.49
N CYS A 710 -25.21 -15.33 3.63
CA CYS A 710 -24.95 -14.55 4.85
C CYS A 710 -25.82 -13.29 4.84
N VAL A 711 -26.62 -13.10 5.86
CA VAL A 711 -27.59 -12.00 5.93
C VAL A 711 -27.43 -11.16 7.20
N ASP A 712 -27.88 -9.90 7.09
CA ASP A 712 -27.96 -8.96 8.19
C ASP A 712 -29.33 -8.30 8.22
N LYS A 713 -29.64 -7.58 9.31
CA LYS A 713 -30.86 -6.79 9.41
C LYS A 713 -30.94 -5.73 8.32
N GLY A 714 -32.16 -5.46 7.87
CA GLY A 714 -32.42 -4.48 6.80
C GLY A 714 -32.23 -5.00 5.38
N GLN A 715 -31.72 -6.22 5.18
CA GLN A 715 -31.57 -6.83 3.85
C GLN A 715 -32.86 -7.55 3.42
N SER A 716 -32.97 -7.81 2.09
CA SER A 716 -34.12 -8.50 1.51
C SER A 716 -33.69 -9.65 0.62
N ILE A 717 -34.44 -10.75 0.65
CA ILE A 717 -34.30 -11.87 -0.28
C ILE A 717 -35.24 -11.65 -1.45
N ILE A 718 -34.70 -11.67 -2.67
CA ILE A 718 -35.44 -11.56 -3.92
C ILE A 718 -35.50 -12.94 -4.55
N MET A 719 -36.70 -13.44 -4.85
CA MET A 719 -36.91 -14.74 -5.46
C MET A 719 -37.61 -14.58 -6.84
N ASN A 720 -36.98 -15.13 -7.84
CA ASN A 720 -37.55 -15.21 -9.20
C ASN A 720 -38.25 -16.56 -9.39
N HIS A 721 -39.50 -16.53 -9.75
CA HIS A 721 -40.36 -17.73 -9.92
C HIS A 721 -40.44 -18.20 -11.36
N ALA A 722 -40.82 -19.46 -11.58
CA ALA A 722 -40.89 -20.07 -12.89
C ALA A 722 -41.98 -19.44 -13.81
N ASP A 723 -42.93 -18.74 -13.22
CA ASP A 723 -43.97 -17.98 -13.91
C ASP A 723 -43.67 -16.49 -14.09
N THR A 724 -42.35 -16.13 -14.04
CA THR A 724 -41.84 -14.76 -14.17
C THR A 724 -42.18 -13.79 -13.05
N ARG A 725 -42.91 -14.22 -12.01
CA ARG A 725 -43.16 -13.40 -10.82
C ARG A 725 -41.88 -13.23 -10.00
N VAL A 726 -41.78 -12.09 -9.31
CA VAL A 726 -40.71 -11.79 -8.37
C VAL A 726 -41.33 -11.57 -7.00
N SER A 727 -40.76 -12.19 -5.96
CA SER A 727 -41.16 -11.99 -4.57
C SER A 727 -39.98 -11.44 -3.76
N THR A 728 -40.23 -10.43 -2.94
CA THR A 728 -39.24 -9.84 -2.04
C THR A 728 -39.66 -10.09 -0.60
N VAL A 729 -38.74 -10.60 0.22
CA VAL A 729 -38.95 -10.90 1.63
C VAL A 729 -37.90 -10.19 2.47
N HIS A 730 -38.32 -9.28 3.33
CA HIS A 730 -37.43 -8.60 4.26
C HIS A 730 -36.97 -9.51 5.38
N ILE A 731 -35.67 -9.58 5.64
CA ILE A 731 -35.03 -10.42 6.65
C ILE A 731 -35.64 -10.17 8.05
N ASP A 732 -35.91 -8.90 8.37
CA ASP A 732 -36.46 -8.50 9.68
C ASP A 732 -37.86 -9.06 9.97
N THR A 733 -38.57 -9.51 8.94
CA THR A 733 -39.92 -10.11 9.09
C THR A 733 -39.88 -11.60 9.39
N LEU A 734 -38.69 -12.23 9.35
CA LEU A 734 -38.51 -13.65 9.50
C LEU A 734 -37.95 -14.01 10.89
N PRO A 735 -38.49 -15.05 11.57
CA PRO A 735 -37.97 -15.47 12.84
C PRO A 735 -36.60 -16.17 12.67
N VAL A 736 -35.68 -15.89 13.60
CA VAL A 736 -34.43 -16.66 13.70
C VAL A 736 -34.76 -17.96 14.46
N SER A 737 -34.59 -19.10 13.80
CA SER A 737 -34.97 -20.41 14.31
C SER A 737 -33.74 -21.29 14.60
N THR A 738 -33.99 -22.40 15.34
CA THR A 738 -33.00 -23.45 15.57
C THR A 738 -32.94 -24.40 14.37
N MET A 739 -31.85 -25.21 14.25
CA MET A 739 -31.64 -26.09 13.10
C MET A 739 -32.67 -27.21 12.93
N SER A 740 -33.44 -27.52 13.97
CA SER A 740 -34.40 -28.63 14.00
C SER A 740 -35.78 -28.35 13.39
N LEU A 741 -36.09 -27.07 13.13
CA LEU A 741 -37.39 -26.70 12.54
C LEU A 741 -37.34 -26.67 10.99
N PRO A 742 -38.36 -27.12 10.26
CA PRO A 742 -38.43 -27.01 8.82
C PRO A 742 -38.57 -25.55 8.40
N PRO A 743 -38.15 -25.19 7.18
CA PRO A 743 -38.32 -23.82 6.65
C PRO A 743 -39.78 -23.50 6.38
N GLU A 744 -40.17 -22.25 6.61
CA GLU A 744 -41.55 -21.78 6.41
C GLU A 744 -41.63 -20.90 5.16
N ARG A 745 -42.79 -20.95 4.46
CA ARG A 745 -43.08 -20.09 3.32
C ARG A 745 -43.82 -18.84 3.82
N PRO A 746 -43.28 -17.64 3.63
CA PRO A 746 -43.98 -16.40 3.97
C PRO A 746 -45.32 -16.29 3.19
N LYS A 747 -46.38 -15.76 3.81
CA LYS A 747 -47.75 -15.73 3.25
C LYS A 747 -47.86 -15.05 1.89
N HIS A 748 -47.01 -14.07 1.61
CA HIS A 748 -47.01 -13.33 0.36
C HIS A 748 -46.15 -13.97 -0.74
N VAL A 749 -45.42 -15.06 -0.45
CA VAL A 749 -44.63 -15.79 -1.43
C VAL A 749 -45.57 -16.78 -2.18
N PRO A 750 -45.67 -16.70 -3.52
CA PRO A 750 -46.51 -17.62 -4.29
C PRO A 750 -46.00 -19.05 -4.17
N GLY A 751 -46.94 -20.02 -4.26
CA GLY A 751 -46.63 -21.45 -4.24
C GLY A 751 -46.00 -21.98 -5.53
N VAL A 752 -45.42 -21.13 -6.35
CA VAL A 752 -44.76 -21.45 -7.61
C VAL A 752 -43.28 -21.67 -7.38
N ARG A 753 -42.70 -22.61 -8.14
CA ARG A 753 -41.30 -22.99 -8.05
C ARG A 753 -40.36 -21.77 -8.21
N VAL A 754 -39.44 -21.58 -7.27
CA VAL A 754 -38.38 -20.59 -7.36
C VAL A 754 -37.26 -21.14 -8.23
N ILE A 755 -36.84 -20.37 -9.22
CA ILE A 755 -35.73 -20.72 -10.13
C ILE A 755 -34.41 -20.09 -9.70
N ARG A 756 -34.48 -18.92 -9.04
CA ARG A 756 -33.31 -18.18 -8.54
C ARG A 756 -33.67 -17.38 -7.30
N ALA A 757 -32.75 -17.29 -6.36
CA ALA A 757 -32.83 -16.36 -5.24
C ALA A 757 -31.55 -15.52 -5.14
N THR A 758 -31.71 -14.25 -4.80
CA THR A 758 -30.62 -13.29 -4.61
C THR A 758 -30.86 -12.47 -3.35
N ILE A 759 -29.86 -11.81 -2.85
CA ILE A 759 -29.95 -10.92 -1.67
C ILE A 759 -29.59 -9.49 -2.09
N SER A 760 -30.36 -8.52 -1.58
CA SER A 760 -30.14 -7.08 -1.81
C SER A 760 -29.77 -6.35 -0.52
#